data_823b6e397e32152b7eb7c1a503727ba7
#
_entry.id   823b6e397e32152b7eb7c1a503727ba7
#
_cell.length_a   1.000
_cell.length_b   1.000
_cell.length_c   1.000
_cell.angle_alpha   90.00
_cell.angle_beta   90.00
_cell.angle_gamma   90.00
#
_symmetry.space_group_name_H-M   'P 1'
#
loop_
_entity.id
_entity.type
_entity.pdbx_description
1 polymer ?
#
loop_
_entity_poly.entity_id
_entity_poly.type
_entity_poly.pdbx_seq_one_letter_code
_entity_poly.pdbx_strand_id
1 'polypeptide(L)'
;MRILLHETWDDVRNLSEKWNGLLANSAGNTIFLTWEWQDAWWKNYGLQRPLFVLSAWDGDALEGIAPFYMDKLARWGRNWKCLKLIGDGSRDSDYLDCIALNGRENEVVGEFVRFLESQRNRWDCLEFHGTPENSPCLKALVAHVREKAWKFSSEPIPCATLALPRDWNQYLKLLKPRFRTQVRSTMNYYDDKIGATPVQCEDSADIERWLPILFDLHTRRWQSKDMPGVFGEPAKQNFYRDISKAALSKGWLAFHRLDWGERPLAMQYGFRYDNRFFLLQEGYDPEFAALRPGMALRGSLMRHWIESGLAEYDFLAGSSAYKFEWGGRLKQSVRLTLSPAWAAAWVSFGEAHAIEKSKETIRAALPKSILAWREERKDAHAGQKAPALSVATNGHRRSLGRRVMTSLYASTALGSMGRAFASRYELDLARTRLNRRKTPICQIFIFHRVNDDYDPFLPSVPVAVFRKQMEFLKQNFPIISLDQVVSGSYAESGEKYSVAITFDDGYRDNFIKAFPVLNKLEMPATIFLATGYIESGELPWYDQISWAFKLTTRPRFSLADVGGPEAGLNQRSEVLQAMGKTLAWLRTIDDEKRRAFIPRIFEELGVPASLSVPSPMLSWDEIKEMSKQKITFGAHTISHPALSRTNSARLETEIVGSKNKIEEALDLPVRHFAYPFGQPCDVSDEAKKIVRRAGFSSAVTTVWGFNRPGDDLYDLKRFSPRSNAWDSDLAKMAMKLDWYRLAGLHAGQRIHVEAS
;
A
#
# COMPACT_ATOMS: atom_id res chain seq x y z
N MET A 1 -14.22 41.82 -12.95
CA MET A 1 -13.01 41.15 -12.44
C MET A 1 -12.15 40.68 -13.61
N ARG A 2 -10.84 40.86 -13.58
CA ARG A 2 -9.89 40.44 -14.63
C ARG A 2 -9.18 39.16 -14.16
N ILE A 3 -9.21 38.07 -14.99
CA ILE A 3 -8.49 36.83 -14.70
C ILE A 3 -7.20 36.79 -15.51
N LEU A 4 -6.10 36.48 -14.84
CA LEU A 4 -4.79 36.28 -15.47
C LEU A 4 -4.37 34.79 -15.26
N LEU A 5 -3.83 34.21 -16.34
CA LEU A 5 -3.23 32.88 -16.31
C LEU A 5 -1.70 33.01 -16.21
N HIS A 6 -1.12 32.36 -15.24
CA HIS A 6 0.33 32.28 -15.03
C HIS A 6 0.79 30.86 -15.38
N GLU A 7 1.69 30.76 -16.35
CA GLU A 7 2.21 29.47 -16.87
C GLU A 7 3.69 29.26 -16.50
N THR A 8 4.34 30.26 -15.90
CA THR A 8 5.69 30.13 -15.35
C THR A 8 5.69 30.43 -13.86
N TRP A 9 6.60 29.78 -13.12
CA TRP A 9 6.70 30.02 -11.68
C TRP A 9 7.24 31.43 -11.36
N ASP A 10 8.01 32.02 -12.26
CA ASP A 10 8.51 33.38 -12.10
C ASP A 10 7.38 34.41 -12.15
N ASP A 11 6.37 34.20 -13.02
CA ASP A 11 5.15 35.03 -13.04
C ASP A 11 4.36 34.91 -11.73
N VAL A 12 4.23 33.66 -11.20
CA VAL A 12 3.54 33.44 -9.93
C VAL A 12 4.30 34.06 -8.76
N ARG A 13 5.63 34.05 -8.81
CA ARG A 13 6.49 34.68 -7.78
C ARG A 13 6.19 36.14 -7.59
N ASN A 14 5.78 36.86 -8.63
CA ASN A 14 5.36 38.24 -8.52
C ASN A 14 4.10 38.49 -7.67
N LEU A 15 3.35 37.38 -7.36
CA LEU A 15 2.20 37.44 -6.46
C LEU A 15 2.60 37.23 -4.98
N SER A 16 3.84 36.84 -4.68
CA SER A 16 4.29 36.42 -3.35
C SER A 16 4.01 37.43 -2.24
N GLU A 17 4.22 38.71 -2.50
CA GLU A 17 3.97 39.78 -1.53
C GLU A 17 2.48 39.92 -1.17
N LYS A 18 1.58 39.75 -2.15
CA LYS A 18 0.12 39.89 -1.99
C LYS A 18 -0.53 38.55 -1.55
N TRP A 19 0.14 37.42 -1.79
CA TRP A 19 -0.42 36.07 -1.59
C TRP A 19 -0.88 35.81 -0.15
N ASN A 20 0.03 35.92 0.81
CA ASN A 20 -0.28 35.69 2.21
C ASN A 20 -1.23 36.74 2.80
N GLY A 21 -1.21 37.98 2.27
CA GLY A 21 -2.18 39.03 2.63
C GLY A 21 -3.62 38.65 2.21
N LEU A 22 -3.80 38.11 0.98
CA LEU A 22 -5.08 37.59 0.53
C LEU A 22 -5.48 36.37 1.33
N LEU A 23 -4.56 35.42 1.56
CA LEU A 23 -4.82 34.19 2.32
C LEU A 23 -5.29 34.48 3.74
N ALA A 24 -4.65 35.41 4.44
CA ALA A 24 -5.05 35.83 5.80
C ALA A 24 -6.48 36.39 5.87
N ASN A 25 -6.98 36.95 4.77
CA ASN A 25 -8.33 37.48 4.62
C ASN A 25 -9.27 36.53 3.86
N SER A 26 -8.96 35.23 3.82
CA SER A 26 -9.77 34.18 3.20
C SER A 26 -10.26 33.16 4.20
N ALA A 27 -11.41 32.54 3.93
CA ALA A 27 -11.95 31.45 4.74
C ALA A 27 -11.08 30.16 4.67
N GLY A 28 -10.23 30.03 3.66
CA GLY A 28 -9.34 28.88 3.44
C GLY A 28 -7.96 29.01 4.11
N ASN A 29 -7.77 29.96 5.04
CA ASN A 29 -6.47 30.23 5.64
C ASN A 29 -5.88 29.03 6.38
N THR A 30 -4.89 28.39 5.76
CA THR A 30 -4.13 27.26 6.32
C THR A 30 -2.67 27.33 5.92
N ILE A 31 -1.80 26.67 6.66
CA ILE A 31 -0.37 26.59 6.35
C ILE A 31 -0.11 26.03 4.93
N PHE A 32 -0.94 25.12 4.45
CA PHE A 32 -0.80 24.43 3.17
C PHE A 32 -1.06 25.34 1.96
N LEU A 33 -1.73 26.47 2.15
CA LEU A 33 -2.00 27.46 1.11
C LEU A 33 -1.10 28.68 1.19
N THR A 34 -0.18 28.75 2.16
CA THR A 34 0.81 29.85 2.24
C THR A 34 1.75 29.85 1.05
N TRP A 35 2.25 31.03 0.69
CA TRP A 35 3.27 31.16 -0.35
C TRP A 35 4.47 30.25 -0.11
N GLU A 36 4.96 30.20 1.12
CA GLU A 36 6.11 29.40 1.53
C GLU A 36 5.91 27.91 1.29
N TRP A 37 4.68 27.40 1.56
CA TRP A 37 4.33 26.01 1.28
C TRP A 37 4.26 25.73 -0.22
N GLN A 38 3.58 26.59 -0.97
CA GLN A 38 3.37 26.44 -2.41
C GLN A 38 4.69 26.54 -3.18
N ASP A 39 5.60 27.45 -2.79
CA ASP A 39 6.93 27.60 -3.40
C ASP A 39 7.81 26.38 -3.10
N ALA A 40 7.87 25.93 -1.85
CA ALA A 40 8.62 24.72 -1.48
C ALA A 40 8.08 23.47 -2.20
N TRP A 41 6.75 23.34 -2.31
CA TRP A 41 6.14 22.22 -3.03
C TRP A 41 6.47 22.28 -4.52
N TRP A 42 6.32 23.43 -5.15
CA TRP A 42 6.57 23.59 -6.57
C TRP A 42 8.03 23.29 -6.94
N LYS A 43 8.98 23.80 -6.18
CA LYS A 43 10.41 23.54 -6.37
C LYS A 43 10.76 22.04 -6.39
N ASN A 44 10.11 21.25 -5.55
CA ASN A 44 10.48 19.85 -5.35
C ASN A 44 9.62 18.87 -6.14
N TYR A 45 8.37 19.22 -6.47
CA TYR A 45 7.43 18.33 -7.14
C TYR A 45 6.88 18.87 -8.46
N GLY A 46 6.94 20.16 -8.69
CA GLY A 46 6.26 20.85 -9.80
C GLY A 46 7.06 20.92 -11.10
N LEU A 47 8.40 20.91 -11.07
CA LEU A 47 9.30 21.31 -12.15
C LEU A 47 9.11 20.65 -13.52
N GLN A 48 8.49 19.46 -13.57
CA GLN A 48 8.22 18.74 -14.84
C GLN A 48 6.73 18.81 -15.24
N ARG A 49 5.93 19.65 -14.58
CA ARG A 49 4.49 19.72 -14.77
C ARG A 49 4.10 21.09 -15.34
N PRO A 50 3.18 21.14 -16.31
CA PRO A 50 2.69 22.44 -16.80
C PRO A 50 1.94 23.18 -15.68
N LEU A 51 2.35 24.41 -15.43
CA LEU A 51 1.71 25.31 -14.47
C LEU A 51 0.42 25.89 -15.06
N PHE A 52 -0.58 26.15 -14.20
CA PHE A 52 -1.86 26.71 -14.61
C PHE A 52 -2.49 27.54 -13.47
N VAL A 53 -1.73 28.48 -12.91
CA VAL A 53 -2.23 29.32 -11.81
C VAL A 53 -3.09 30.45 -12.34
N LEU A 54 -4.28 30.62 -11.75
CA LEU A 54 -5.17 31.74 -12.06
C LEU A 54 -5.12 32.77 -10.93
N SER A 55 -5.08 34.04 -11.28
CA SER A 55 -5.28 35.16 -10.35
C SER A 55 -6.46 36.01 -10.79
N ALA A 56 -7.27 36.45 -9.83
CA ALA A 56 -8.44 37.32 -10.03
C ALA A 56 -8.17 38.71 -9.44
N TRP A 57 -8.41 39.73 -10.24
CA TRP A 57 -8.10 41.12 -9.93
C TRP A 57 -9.30 42.05 -10.08
N ASP A 58 -9.52 42.92 -9.09
CA ASP A 58 -10.43 44.06 -9.19
C ASP A 58 -9.60 45.34 -9.13
N GLY A 59 -9.44 46.01 -10.29
CA GLY A 59 -8.41 47.00 -10.45
C GLY A 59 -7.01 46.42 -10.18
N ASP A 60 -6.29 46.97 -9.19
CA ASP A 60 -4.97 46.52 -8.74
C ASP A 60 -5.03 45.63 -7.48
N ALA A 61 -6.23 45.34 -6.98
CA ALA A 61 -6.43 44.47 -5.83
C ALA A 61 -6.49 43.02 -6.26
N LEU A 62 -5.67 42.15 -5.64
CA LEU A 62 -5.72 40.72 -5.82
C LEU A 62 -6.81 40.16 -4.92
N GLU A 63 -7.86 39.59 -5.52
CA GLU A 63 -9.03 39.07 -4.80
C GLU A 63 -9.18 37.56 -4.84
N GLY A 64 -8.43 36.87 -5.71
CA GLY A 64 -8.48 35.43 -5.77
C GLY A 64 -7.27 34.78 -6.43
N ILE A 65 -6.98 33.54 -6.00
CA ILE A 65 -5.95 32.68 -6.58
C ILE A 65 -6.50 31.25 -6.66
N ALA A 66 -6.38 30.63 -7.84
CA ALA A 66 -6.57 29.19 -8.01
C ALA A 66 -5.20 28.58 -8.40
N PRO A 67 -4.49 27.96 -7.46
CA PRO A 67 -3.12 27.47 -7.66
C PRO A 67 -3.14 26.10 -8.33
N PHE A 68 -3.49 26.05 -9.61
CA PHE A 68 -3.53 24.81 -10.37
C PHE A 68 -2.22 24.47 -11.06
N TYR A 69 -2.03 23.19 -11.31
CA TYR A 69 -1.07 22.64 -12.27
C TYR A 69 -1.76 21.53 -13.08
N MET A 70 -1.19 21.20 -14.23
CA MET A 70 -1.67 20.14 -15.09
C MET A 70 -0.98 18.84 -14.78
N ASP A 71 -1.76 17.76 -14.58
CA ASP A 71 -1.25 16.41 -14.42
C ASP A 71 -1.99 15.44 -15.35
N LYS A 72 -1.46 14.24 -15.48
CA LYS A 72 -2.12 13.15 -16.20
C LYS A 72 -2.88 12.28 -15.20
N LEU A 73 -4.20 12.34 -15.22
CA LEU A 73 -5.03 11.44 -14.43
C LEU A 73 -5.28 10.16 -15.22
N ALA A 74 -4.61 9.09 -14.84
CA ALA A 74 -4.89 7.75 -15.39
C ALA A 74 -6.13 7.17 -14.74
N ARG A 75 -7.28 7.31 -15.38
CA ARG A 75 -8.56 6.79 -14.87
C ARG A 75 -9.41 6.24 -16.03
N TRP A 76 -10.13 5.15 -15.78
CA TRP A 76 -10.98 4.46 -16.78
C TRP A 76 -10.25 4.06 -18.08
N GLY A 77 -8.97 3.67 -17.95
CA GLY A 77 -8.15 3.19 -19.08
C GLY A 77 -7.69 4.27 -20.05
N ARG A 78 -7.80 5.55 -19.69
CA ARG A 78 -7.31 6.70 -20.45
C ARG A 78 -6.51 7.64 -19.56
N ASN A 79 -5.63 8.41 -20.18
CA ASN A 79 -4.93 9.53 -19.53
C ASN A 79 -5.72 10.81 -19.84
N TRP A 80 -6.21 11.46 -18.79
CA TRP A 80 -6.92 12.73 -18.85
C TRP A 80 -5.97 13.87 -18.46
N LYS A 81 -6.09 15.00 -19.12
CA LYS A 81 -5.45 16.25 -18.69
C LYS A 81 -6.24 16.79 -17.50
N CYS A 82 -5.70 16.60 -16.30
CA CYS A 82 -6.37 16.98 -15.07
C CYS A 82 -5.70 18.19 -14.42
N LEU A 83 -6.49 19.23 -14.17
CA LEU A 83 -6.07 20.33 -13.33
C LEU A 83 -6.17 19.92 -11.86
N LYS A 84 -5.10 20.06 -11.11
CA LYS A 84 -4.98 19.79 -9.68
C LYS A 84 -4.45 20.97 -8.93
N LEU A 85 -4.77 21.07 -7.65
CA LEU A 85 -4.20 22.09 -6.78
C LEU A 85 -2.72 21.79 -6.48
N ILE A 86 -1.88 22.83 -6.49
CA ILE A 86 -0.48 22.73 -6.01
C ILE A 86 -0.53 22.27 -4.55
N GLY A 87 0.23 21.22 -4.21
CA GLY A 87 0.13 20.49 -2.94
C GLY A 87 -0.40 19.08 -3.09
N ASP A 88 -1.29 18.83 -4.08
CA ASP A 88 -1.84 17.49 -4.31
C ASP A 88 -0.80 16.51 -4.87
N GLY A 89 -0.92 15.24 -4.45
CA GLY A 89 -0.10 14.13 -4.95
C GLY A 89 1.17 13.84 -4.17
N SER A 90 1.66 14.74 -3.30
CA SER A 90 2.81 14.50 -2.42
C SER A 90 2.45 13.76 -1.13
N ARG A 91 1.16 13.74 -0.76
CA ARG A 91 0.62 13.24 0.51
C ARG A 91 1.12 13.99 1.75
N ASP A 92 1.55 15.25 1.58
CA ASP A 92 2.04 16.11 2.66
C ASP A 92 1.14 17.32 2.88
N SER A 93 0.16 17.56 1.99
CA SER A 93 -0.75 18.69 2.07
C SER A 93 -2.18 18.25 2.30
N ASP A 94 -2.84 18.90 3.25
CA ASP A 94 -4.27 18.80 3.51
C ASP A 94 -4.92 20.17 3.29
N TYR A 95 -6.23 20.25 3.31
CA TYR A 95 -7.01 21.48 3.24
C TYR A 95 -6.67 22.40 2.04
N LEU A 96 -6.34 21.79 0.90
CA LEU A 96 -6.10 22.51 -0.35
C LEU A 96 -7.40 23.09 -0.90
N ASP A 97 -7.34 24.34 -1.40
CA ASP A 97 -8.50 25.06 -1.92
C ASP A 97 -8.07 26.18 -2.89
N CYS A 98 -9.05 26.82 -3.53
CA CYS A 98 -8.86 28.16 -4.07
C CYS A 98 -8.82 29.17 -2.92
N ILE A 99 -8.05 30.23 -3.10
CA ILE A 99 -7.99 31.36 -2.17
C ILE A 99 -8.89 32.46 -2.73
N ALA A 100 -9.85 32.94 -1.97
CA ALA A 100 -10.68 34.08 -2.35
C ALA A 100 -10.91 34.99 -1.15
N LEU A 101 -10.97 36.27 -1.38
CA LEU A 101 -11.27 37.28 -0.35
C LEU A 101 -12.63 36.95 0.28
N ASN A 102 -12.71 37.02 1.61
CA ASN A 102 -13.94 36.76 2.35
C ASN A 102 -15.13 37.58 1.81
N GLY A 103 -16.22 36.91 1.51
CA GLY A 103 -17.43 37.50 0.94
C GLY A 103 -17.41 37.65 -0.59
N ARG A 104 -16.28 37.38 -1.26
CA ARG A 104 -16.17 37.44 -2.73
C ARG A 104 -16.04 36.05 -3.38
N GLU A 105 -16.13 34.97 -2.59
CA GLU A 105 -15.85 33.61 -3.04
C GLU A 105 -16.73 33.20 -4.25
N ASN A 106 -18.01 33.56 -4.20
CA ASN A 106 -18.93 33.19 -5.28
C ASN A 106 -18.58 33.90 -6.61
N GLU A 107 -18.22 35.17 -6.56
CA GLU A 107 -17.84 35.95 -7.72
C GLU A 107 -16.50 35.47 -8.28
N VAL A 108 -15.47 35.37 -7.42
CA VAL A 108 -14.13 34.91 -7.79
C VAL A 108 -14.15 33.52 -8.43
N VAL A 109 -14.82 32.57 -7.80
CA VAL A 109 -14.92 31.19 -8.30
C VAL A 109 -15.73 31.13 -9.59
N GLY A 110 -16.79 31.95 -9.71
CA GLY A 110 -17.58 32.07 -10.93
C GLY A 110 -16.75 32.55 -12.14
N GLU A 111 -15.86 33.53 -11.92
CA GLU A 111 -14.91 33.99 -12.93
C GLU A 111 -13.86 32.93 -13.29
N PHE A 112 -13.33 32.20 -12.30
CA PHE A 112 -12.45 31.08 -12.59
C PHE A 112 -13.13 30.01 -13.44
N VAL A 113 -14.38 29.65 -13.14
CA VAL A 113 -15.13 28.68 -13.93
C VAL A 113 -15.35 29.20 -15.37
N ARG A 114 -15.72 30.48 -15.56
CA ARG A 114 -15.86 31.10 -16.89
C ARG A 114 -14.54 31.08 -17.68
N PHE A 115 -13.43 31.42 -17.03
CA PHE A 115 -12.11 31.37 -17.64
C PHE A 115 -11.73 29.95 -18.04
N LEU A 116 -11.92 28.95 -17.15
CA LEU A 116 -11.66 27.54 -17.43
C LEU A 116 -12.45 27.04 -18.64
N GLU A 117 -13.71 27.47 -18.82
CA GLU A 117 -14.51 27.16 -20.01
C GLU A 117 -13.92 27.75 -21.30
N SER A 118 -13.37 28.96 -21.25
CA SER A 118 -12.69 29.56 -22.41
C SER A 118 -11.44 28.76 -22.83
N GLN A 119 -10.82 28.00 -21.89
CA GLN A 119 -9.64 27.17 -22.09
C GLN A 119 -9.98 25.68 -22.34
N ARG A 120 -11.18 25.36 -22.77
CA ARG A 120 -11.77 24.00 -22.88
C ARG A 120 -10.93 22.96 -23.62
N ASN A 121 -10.05 23.37 -24.53
CA ASN A 121 -9.19 22.48 -25.32
C ASN A 121 -7.90 22.06 -24.57
N ARG A 122 -7.63 22.66 -23.43
CA ARG A 122 -6.37 22.50 -22.68
C ARG A 122 -6.47 21.43 -21.58
N TRP A 123 -7.67 21.16 -21.07
CA TRP A 123 -7.89 20.27 -19.94
C TRP A 123 -9.19 19.46 -20.09
N ASP A 124 -9.27 18.32 -19.37
CA ASP A 124 -10.40 17.37 -19.45
C ASP A 124 -11.16 17.26 -18.12
N CYS A 125 -10.47 17.39 -17.00
CA CYS A 125 -11.07 17.30 -15.66
C CYS A 125 -10.32 18.18 -14.66
N LEU A 126 -10.99 18.44 -13.53
CA LEU A 126 -10.51 19.21 -12.41
C LEU A 126 -10.64 18.38 -11.13
N GLU A 127 -9.59 18.29 -10.31
CA GLU A 127 -9.60 17.53 -9.07
C GLU A 127 -9.19 18.44 -7.89
N PHE A 128 -10.05 18.47 -6.87
CA PHE A 128 -9.79 19.04 -5.56
C PHE A 128 -9.62 17.90 -4.57
N HIS A 129 -8.47 17.81 -3.92
CA HIS A 129 -8.18 16.74 -2.98
C HIS A 129 -7.88 17.30 -1.60
N GLY A 130 -8.61 16.81 -0.59
CA GLY A 130 -8.44 17.26 0.78
C GLY A 130 -9.09 18.61 1.09
N THR A 131 -9.93 19.16 0.20
CA THR A 131 -10.62 20.43 0.43
C THR A 131 -11.65 20.30 1.54
N PRO A 132 -11.72 21.23 2.51
CA PRO A 132 -12.73 21.19 3.57
C PRO A 132 -14.16 21.18 3.01
N GLU A 133 -15.00 20.25 3.47
CA GLU A 133 -16.39 20.12 2.99
C GLU A 133 -17.22 21.41 3.17
N ASN A 134 -16.89 22.18 4.19
CA ASN A 134 -17.56 23.45 4.50
C ASN A 134 -16.95 24.68 3.79
N SER A 135 -15.93 24.50 2.95
CA SER A 135 -15.27 25.60 2.22
C SER A 135 -16.28 26.44 1.41
N PRO A 136 -16.26 27.77 1.53
CA PRO A 136 -17.08 28.66 0.71
C PRO A 136 -16.70 28.57 -0.79
N CYS A 137 -15.41 28.49 -1.13
CA CYS A 137 -14.95 28.33 -2.51
C CYS A 137 -15.44 27.02 -3.13
N LEU A 138 -15.37 25.92 -2.39
CA LEU A 138 -15.88 24.63 -2.83
C LEU A 138 -17.41 24.67 -3.08
N LYS A 139 -18.16 25.29 -2.18
CA LYS A 139 -19.62 25.46 -2.32
C LYS A 139 -19.98 26.30 -3.56
N ALA A 140 -19.27 27.42 -3.75
CA ALA A 140 -19.40 28.27 -4.93
C ALA A 140 -19.10 27.49 -6.22
N LEU A 141 -17.99 26.74 -6.24
CA LEU A 141 -17.62 25.91 -7.37
C LEU A 141 -18.72 24.89 -7.71
N VAL A 142 -19.22 24.16 -6.72
CA VAL A 142 -20.29 23.16 -6.92
C VAL A 142 -21.57 23.82 -7.44
N ALA A 143 -21.91 25.02 -6.97
CA ALA A 143 -23.08 25.76 -7.48
C ALA A 143 -22.90 26.11 -8.96
N HIS A 144 -21.81 26.76 -9.35
CA HIS A 144 -21.54 27.18 -10.72
C HIS A 144 -21.44 26.00 -11.70
N VAL A 145 -20.81 24.89 -11.33
CA VAL A 145 -20.67 23.72 -12.20
C VAL A 145 -21.99 22.96 -12.37
N ARG A 146 -22.89 23.01 -11.37
CA ARG A 146 -24.26 22.47 -11.50
C ARG A 146 -25.10 23.23 -12.52
N GLU A 147 -25.04 24.56 -12.49
CA GLU A 147 -25.73 25.42 -13.47
C GLU A 147 -25.26 25.13 -14.89
N LYS A 148 -23.99 24.77 -15.07
CA LYS A 148 -23.37 24.45 -16.36
C LYS A 148 -23.45 22.97 -16.75
N ALA A 149 -24.21 22.15 -16.02
CA ALA A 149 -24.38 20.71 -16.23
C ALA A 149 -23.07 19.90 -16.25
N TRP A 150 -22.03 20.35 -15.54
CA TRP A 150 -20.85 19.54 -15.34
C TRP A 150 -21.18 18.32 -14.48
N LYS A 151 -20.49 17.22 -14.71
CA LYS A 151 -20.55 16.06 -13.81
C LYS A 151 -19.47 16.13 -12.76
N PHE A 152 -19.80 15.68 -11.56
CA PHE A 152 -18.84 15.58 -10.48
C PHE A 152 -19.08 14.34 -9.61
N SER A 153 -18.02 13.88 -8.97
CA SER A 153 -18.07 12.89 -7.88
C SER A 153 -17.36 13.45 -6.66
N SER A 154 -17.93 13.22 -5.48
CA SER A 154 -17.36 13.63 -4.20
C SER A 154 -17.13 12.40 -3.33
N GLU A 155 -15.92 12.27 -2.78
CA GLU A 155 -15.53 11.21 -1.86
C GLU A 155 -15.11 11.85 -0.53
N PRO A 156 -15.66 11.44 0.63
CA PRO A 156 -15.27 12.01 1.91
C PRO A 156 -13.88 11.57 2.33
N ILE A 157 -13.09 12.50 2.84
CA ILE A 157 -11.78 12.28 3.46
C ILE A 157 -11.91 12.63 4.95
N PRO A 158 -11.87 11.64 5.87
CA PRO A 158 -11.96 11.92 7.29
C PRO A 158 -10.68 12.61 7.79
N CYS A 159 -10.83 13.69 8.54
CA CYS A 159 -9.78 14.38 9.27
C CYS A 159 -10.13 14.38 10.76
N ALA A 160 -9.15 14.57 11.63
CA ALA A 160 -9.40 14.63 13.07
C ALA A 160 -8.81 15.91 13.66
N THR A 161 -9.64 16.71 14.31
CA THR A 161 -9.23 17.95 15.00
C THR A 161 -9.69 17.95 16.45
N LEU A 162 -8.98 18.68 17.31
CA LEU A 162 -9.28 18.85 18.71
C LEU A 162 -9.26 20.34 19.06
N ALA A 163 -10.42 20.89 19.41
CA ALA A 163 -10.47 22.19 20.04
C ALA A 163 -9.83 22.11 21.44
N LEU A 164 -8.77 22.88 21.65
CA LEU A 164 -8.01 22.85 22.88
C LEU A 164 -8.74 23.64 23.99
N PRO A 165 -8.92 23.07 25.18
CA PRO A 165 -9.47 23.78 26.33
C PRO A 165 -8.44 24.75 26.93
N ARG A 166 -8.88 25.61 27.83
CA ARG A 166 -8.02 26.66 28.39
C ARG A 166 -6.97 26.14 29.39
N ASP A 167 -7.15 24.94 29.94
CA ASP A 167 -6.18 24.34 30.87
C ASP A 167 -6.03 22.84 30.67
N TRP A 168 -4.87 22.32 31.08
CA TRP A 168 -4.49 20.91 30.98
C TRP A 168 -5.42 19.96 31.71
N ASN A 169 -5.95 20.36 32.89
CA ASN A 169 -6.84 19.48 33.67
C ASN A 169 -8.20 19.33 33.00
N GLN A 170 -8.73 20.41 32.41
CA GLN A 170 -9.94 20.32 31.57
C GLN A 170 -9.74 19.39 30.39
N TYR A 171 -8.61 19.50 29.71
CA TYR A 171 -8.27 18.59 28.61
C TYR A 171 -8.26 17.13 29.07
N LEU A 172 -7.57 16.82 30.18
CA LEU A 172 -7.50 15.47 30.70
C LEU A 172 -8.90 14.89 31.06
N LYS A 173 -9.87 15.72 31.43
CA LYS A 173 -11.25 15.27 31.66
C LYS A 173 -11.95 14.83 30.38
N LEU A 174 -11.57 15.31 29.21
CA LEU A 174 -12.12 14.88 27.92
C LEU A 174 -11.66 13.46 27.55
N LEU A 175 -10.51 13.01 28.06
CA LEU A 175 -9.96 11.71 27.77
C LEU A 175 -10.67 10.60 28.56
N LYS A 176 -10.81 9.42 27.96
CA LYS A 176 -11.31 8.22 28.63
C LYS A 176 -10.47 7.93 29.91
N PRO A 177 -11.06 7.52 31.03
CA PRO A 177 -10.35 7.39 32.31
C PRO A 177 -9.07 6.56 32.23
N ARG A 178 -9.11 5.40 31.60
CA ARG A 178 -7.94 4.51 31.41
C ARG A 178 -6.84 5.20 30.60
N PHE A 179 -7.18 5.87 29.51
CA PHE A 179 -6.23 6.55 28.64
C PHE A 179 -5.62 7.76 29.36
N ARG A 180 -6.42 8.54 30.08
CA ARG A 180 -5.97 9.66 30.91
C ARG A 180 -4.92 9.22 31.95
N THR A 181 -5.18 8.11 32.68
CA THR A 181 -4.21 7.54 33.64
C THR A 181 -2.94 7.15 32.91
N GLN A 182 -3.04 6.53 31.74
CA GLN A 182 -1.90 6.13 30.94
C GLN A 182 -1.05 7.33 30.47
N VAL A 183 -1.68 8.41 30.00
CA VAL A 183 -0.99 9.65 29.59
C VAL A 183 -0.24 10.24 30.80
N ARG A 184 -0.94 10.42 31.95
CA ARG A 184 -0.31 10.96 33.16
C ARG A 184 0.87 10.11 33.65
N SER A 185 0.69 8.81 33.76
CA SER A 185 1.75 7.92 34.25
C SER A 185 2.96 7.89 33.32
N THR A 186 2.70 7.97 32.00
CA THR A 186 3.80 8.01 31.01
C THR A 186 4.54 9.35 31.10
N MET A 187 3.85 10.47 31.17
CA MET A 187 4.49 11.78 31.31
C MET A 187 5.31 11.85 32.60
N ASN A 188 4.74 11.49 33.76
CA ASN A 188 5.44 11.49 35.04
C ASN A 188 6.67 10.58 35.03
N TYR A 189 6.61 9.42 34.33
CA TYR A 189 7.76 8.54 34.19
C TYR A 189 8.93 9.24 33.45
N TYR A 190 8.63 10.00 32.41
CA TYR A 190 9.64 10.74 31.67
C TYR A 190 10.16 11.97 32.42
N ASP A 191 9.27 12.69 33.10
CA ASP A 191 9.63 13.86 33.92
C ASP A 191 10.45 13.44 35.15
N ASP A 192 10.00 12.44 35.91
CA ASP A 192 10.56 12.10 37.24
C ASP A 192 11.71 11.05 37.18
N LYS A 193 11.64 10.08 36.26
CA LYS A 193 12.59 8.94 36.23
C LYS A 193 13.63 9.05 35.13
N ILE A 194 13.29 9.62 33.97
CA ILE A 194 14.22 9.78 32.86
C ILE A 194 14.83 11.19 32.88
N GLY A 195 14.10 12.18 33.39
CA GLY A 195 14.51 13.58 33.36
C GLY A 195 14.53 14.16 31.93
N ALA A 196 13.69 13.62 31.04
CA ALA A 196 13.66 13.99 29.63
C ALA A 196 12.55 15.01 29.36
N THR A 197 12.94 16.18 28.85
CA THR A 197 12.01 17.23 28.41
C THR A 197 12.09 17.39 26.89
N PRO A 198 10.97 17.75 26.24
CA PRO A 198 10.98 18.05 24.82
C PRO A 198 11.89 19.23 24.48
N VAL A 199 12.73 19.07 23.47
CA VAL A 199 13.59 20.13 22.93
C VAL A 199 12.99 20.61 21.60
N GLN A 200 12.93 21.92 21.39
CA GLN A 200 12.45 22.54 20.14
C GLN A 200 13.62 22.80 19.20
N CYS A 201 13.39 22.67 17.90
CA CYS A 201 14.31 23.10 16.85
C CYS A 201 14.35 24.62 16.78
N GLU A 202 15.52 25.21 16.95
CA GLU A 202 15.68 26.67 17.07
C GLU A 202 16.36 27.29 15.86
N ASP A 203 17.16 26.54 15.11
CA ASP A 203 17.93 27.07 14.00
C ASP A 203 18.01 26.14 12.77
N SER A 204 18.64 26.62 11.71
CA SER A 204 18.80 25.84 10.47
C SER A 204 19.78 24.67 10.63
N ALA A 205 20.71 24.71 11.57
CA ALA A 205 21.62 23.60 11.84
C ALA A 205 20.88 22.45 12.52
N ASP A 206 19.92 22.75 13.38
CA ASP A 206 19.01 21.77 13.94
C ASP A 206 18.17 21.09 12.84
N ILE A 207 17.65 21.84 11.89
CA ILE A 207 16.87 21.26 10.77
C ILE A 207 17.73 20.23 10.04
N GLU A 208 18.96 20.56 9.69
CA GLU A 208 19.84 19.65 8.94
C GLU A 208 20.22 18.39 9.76
N ARG A 209 20.35 18.51 11.08
CA ARG A 209 20.66 17.38 11.97
C ARG A 209 19.44 16.51 12.27
N TRP A 210 18.25 17.13 12.44
CA TRP A 210 17.09 16.43 12.97
C TRP A 210 16.22 15.79 11.89
N LEU A 211 16.14 16.34 10.67
CA LEU A 211 15.35 15.75 9.59
C LEU A 211 15.81 14.31 9.24
N PRO A 212 17.12 14.02 9.10
CA PRO A 212 17.56 12.64 8.88
C PRO A 212 17.16 11.68 10.01
N ILE A 213 17.18 12.14 11.27
CA ILE A 213 16.77 11.34 12.44
C ILE A 213 15.26 11.09 12.38
N LEU A 214 14.46 12.11 12.08
CA LEU A 214 13.02 11.94 11.91
C LEU A 214 12.69 10.93 10.80
N PHE A 215 13.39 11.01 9.67
CA PHE A 215 13.20 10.10 8.54
C PHE A 215 13.55 8.66 8.90
N ASP A 216 14.62 8.45 9.64
CA ASP A 216 15.02 7.14 10.16
C ASP A 216 13.99 6.60 11.16
N LEU A 217 13.68 7.35 12.23
CA LEU A 217 12.71 6.93 13.25
C LEU A 217 11.32 6.63 12.65
N HIS A 218 10.87 7.47 11.69
CA HIS A 218 9.64 7.24 10.98
C HIS A 218 9.70 5.96 10.14
N THR A 219 10.78 5.77 9.38
CA THR A 219 10.96 4.59 8.52
C THR A 219 11.03 3.32 9.35
N ARG A 220 11.83 3.28 10.41
CA ARG A 220 11.95 2.15 11.37
C ARG A 220 10.59 1.83 12.02
N ARG A 221 9.82 2.85 12.43
CA ARG A 221 8.46 2.68 12.98
C ARG A 221 7.50 2.05 11.99
N TRP A 222 7.55 2.42 10.70
CA TRP A 222 6.66 1.85 9.68
C TRP A 222 7.12 0.47 9.24
N GLN A 223 8.43 0.25 9.13
CA GLN A 223 9.00 -1.07 8.86
C GLN A 223 8.66 -2.08 9.97
N SER A 224 8.63 -1.66 11.24
CA SER A 224 8.16 -2.53 12.34
C SER A 224 6.69 -2.94 12.22
N LYS A 225 5.94 -2.39 11.26
CA LYS A 225 4.55 -2.70 10.93
C LYS A 225 4.37 -3.24 9.52
N ASP A 226 5.45 -3.73 8.90
CA ASP A 226 5.48 -4.22 7.51
C ASP A 226 5.01 -3.18 6.46
N MET A 227 5.25 -1.90 6.72
CA MET A 227 4.89 -0.81 5.83
C MET A 227 6.16 -0.07 5.37
N PRO A 228 6.28 0.28 4.09
CA PRO A 228 7.39 1.11 3.63
C PRO A 228 7.30 2.50 4.28
N GLY A 229 8.42 3.07 4.68
CA GLY A 229 8.50 4.47 5.08
C GLY A 229 8.14 5.40 3.92
N VAL A 230 7.73 6.62 4.23
CA VAL A 230 7.34 7.60 3.18
C VAL A 230 8.49 8.49 2.71
N PHE A 231 9.67 8.40 3.32
CA PHE A 231 10.81 9.28 3.08
C PHE A 231 11.88 8.72 2.13
N GLY A 232 11.58 7.67 1.36
CA GLY A 232 12.51 7.07 0.41
C GLY A 232 12.83 7.94 -0.83
N GLU A 233 12.01 8.96 -1.13
CA GLU A 233 12.17 9.80 -2.31
C GLU A 233 12.96 11.08 -1.99
N PRO A 234 14.05 11.40 -2.73
CA PRO A 234 14.84 12.62 -2.51
C PRO A 234 14.01 13.92 -2.59
N ALA A 235 13.06 13.98 -3.51
CA ALA A 235 12.18 15.15 -3.66
C ALA A 235 11.40 15.43 -2.36
N LYS A 236 10.95 14.39 -1.67
CA LYS A 236 10.25 14.52 -0.40
C LYS A 236 11.16 15.03 0.71
N GLN A 237 12.38 14.49 0.81
CA GLN A 237 13.36 14.94 1.80
C GLN A 237 13.74 16.41 1.57
N ASN A 238 13.94 16.82 0.31
CA ASN A 238 14.24 18.20 -0.05
C ASN A 238 13.06 19.13 0.26
N PHE A 239 11.83 18.71 -0.04
CA PHE A 239 10.63 19.47 0.33
C PHE A 239 10.57 19.74 1.84
N TYR A 240 10.82 18.71 2.68
CA TYR A 240 10.83 18.90 4.14
C TYR A 240 11.94 19.86 4.59
N ARG A 241 13.10 19.82 3.95
CA ARG A 241 14.20 20.77 4.23
C ARG A 241 13.81 22.20 3.87
N ASP A 242 13.25 22.41 2.68
CA ASP A 242 12.90 23.74 2.18
C ASP A 242 11.76 24.36 3.00
N ILE A 243 10.68 23.58 3.25
CA ILE A 243 9.56 24.11 4.04
C ILE A 243 9.93 24.31 5.52
N SER A 244 10.82 23.49 6.09
CA SER A 244 11.29 23.70 7.46
C SER A 244 12.03 25.01 7.60
N LYS A 245 12.94 25.35 6.66
CA LYS A 245 13.69 26.61 6.66
C LYS A 245 12.76 27.82 6.49
N ALA A 246 11.82 27.74 5.55
CA ALA A 246 10.85 28.79 5.30
C ALA A 246 9.92 28.99 6.52
N ALA A 247 9.42 27.90 7.11
CA ALA A 247 8.55 27.99 8.28
C ALA A 247 9.31 28.45 9.54
N LEU A 248 10.58 28.08 9.71
CA LEU A 248 11.40 28.54 10.82
C LEU A 248 11.57 30.08 10.77
N SER A 249 11.86 30.64 9.59
CA SER A 249 12.03 32.09 9.41
C SER A 249 10.76 32.91 9.71
N LYS A 250 9.59 32.25 9.64
CA LYS A 250 8.27 32.84 9.96
C LYS A 250 7.79 32.52 11.38
N GLY A 251 8.55 31.76 12.17
CA GLY A 251 8.14 31.31 13.49
C GLY A 251 6.99 30.28 13.48
N TRP A 252 6.78 29.58 12.34
CA TRP A 252 5.71 28.60 12.19
C TRP A 252 6.17 27.16 12.45
N LEU A 253 7.48 26.89 12.36
CA LEU A 253 7.99 25.52 12.55
C LEU A 253 7.81 25.09 14.01
N ALA A 254 7.19 23.94 14.21
CA ALA A 254 7.04 23.26 15.48
C ALA A 254 7.63 21.86 15.36
N PHE A 255 8.93 21.79 15.45
CA PHE A 255 9.70 20.55 15.33
C PHE A 255 10.37 20.26 16.68
N HIS A 256 9.96 19.16 17.31
CA HIS A 256 10.37 18.82 18.66
C HIS A 256 10.92 17.40 18.71
N ARG A 257 11.85 17.17 19.62
CA ARG A 257 12.38 15.85 19.94
C ARG A 257 12.38 15.60 21.44
N LEU A 258 12.34 14.35 21.83
CA LEU A 258 12.47 13.88 23.21
C LEU A 258 13.66 12.92 23.24
N ASP A 259 14.66 13.24 24.07
CA ASP A 259 15.92 12.50 24.14
C ASP A 259 16.06 11.76 25.47
N TRP A 260 16.83 10.68 25.48
CA TRP A 260 17.38 10.04 26.68
C TRP A 260 18.90 10.05 26.58
N GLY A 261 19.53 10.95 27.35
CA GLY A 261 20.93 11.30 27.13
C GLY A 261 21.12 11.87 25.70
N GLU A 262 22.00 11.29 24.92
CA GLU A 262 22.26 11.70 23.54
C GLU A 262 21.36 11.02 22.50
N ARG A 263 20.50 10.07 22.94
CA ARG A 263 19.68 9.25 22.03
C ARG A 263 18.30 9.84 21.85
N PRO A 264 17.91 10.22 20.63
CA PRO A 264 16.54 10.63 20.31
C PRO A 264 15.57 9.44 20.41
N LEU A 265 14.56 9.56 21.30
CA LEU A 265 13.54 8.53 21.51
C LEU A 265 12.27 8.77 20.68
N ALA A 266 11.88 10.03 20.52
CA ALA A 266 10.71 10.41 19.74
C ALA A 266 10.87 11.79 19.15
N MET A 267 10.24 12.01 18.00
CA MET A 267 10.20 13.30 17.33
C MET A 267 8.77 13.58 16.84
N GLN A 268 8.38 14.86 16.92
CA GLN A 268 7.14 15.38 16.39
C GLN A 268 7.43 16.57 15.50
N TYR A 269 6.94 16.49 14.26
CA TYR A 269 7.12 17.51 13.23
C TYR A 269 5.76 18.07 12.79
N GLY A 270 5.61 19.35 12.85
CA GLY A 270 4.38 20.04 12.49
C GLY A 270 4.58 21.56 12.41
N PHE A 271 3.47 22.27 12.35
CA PHE A 271 3.47 23.73 12.15
C PHE A 271 2.48 24.40 13.09
N ARG A 272 2.86 25.55 13.61
CA ARG A 272 2.00 26.47 14.34
C ARG A 272 1.64 27.62 13.43
N TYR A 273 0.38 27.68 13.02
CA TYR A 273 -0.09 28.70 12.09
C TYR A 273 -1.54 29.09 12.41
N ASP A 274 -1.86 30.37 12.40
CA ASP A 274 -3.19 30.89 12.62
C ASP A 274 -3.87 30.31 13.89
N ASN A 275 -3.15 30.40 15.03
CA ASN A 275 -3.57 29.88 16.33
C ASN A 275 -3.93 28.38 16.39
N ARG A 276 -3.38 27.59 15.44
CA ARG A 276 -3.58 26.15 15.33
C ARG A 276 -2.23 25.42 15.23
N PHE A 277 -2.17 24.21 15.74
CA PHE A 277 -1.06 23.30 15.50
C PHE A 277 -1.46 22.22 14.50
N PHE A 278 -0.70 22.02 13.45
CA PHE A 278 -0.88 21.00 12.43
C PHE A 278 0.18 19.91 12.59
N LEU A 279 -0.25 18.70 12.95
CA LEU A 279 0.65 17.56 13.12
C LEU A 279 0.91 16.86 11.78
N LEU A 280 2.08 17.06 11.18
CA LEU A 280 2.40 16.47 9.90
C LEU A 280 3.04 15.08 10.03
N GLN A 281 4.06 14.91 10.86
CA GLN A 281 4.79 13.66 11.02
C GLN A 281 5.19 13.39 12.47
N GLU A 282 5.32 12.10 12.79
CA GLU A 282 5.88 11.62 14.05
C GLU A 282 6.74 10.38 13.81
N GLY A 283 7.84 10.31 14.52
CA GLY A 283 8.70 9.14 14.63
C GLY A 283 9.00 8.82 16.09
N TYR A 284 9.19 7.57 16.40
CA TYR A 284 9.76 7.15 17.69
C TYR A 284 10.63 5.92 17.48
N ASP A 285 11.58 5.73 18.37
CA ASP A 285 12.45 4.55 18.34
C ASP A 285 11.68 3.29 18.73
N PRO A 286 11.49 2.31 17.81
CA PRO A 286 10.73 1.10 18.08
C PRO A 286 11.34 0.26 19.23
N GLU A 287 12.63 0.35 19.50
CA GLU A 287 13.28 -0.35 20.61
C GLU A 287 12.72 0.09 21.97
N PHE A 288 12.26 1.33 22.07
CA PHE A 288 11.67 1.89 23.28
C PHE A 288 10.13 1.94 23.25
N ALA A 289 9.50 1.23 22.32
CA ALA A 289 8.04 1.24 22.17
C ALA A 289 7.28 0.90 23.48
N ALA A 290 7.84 0.01 24.32
CA ALA A 290 7.28 -0.35 25.63
C ALA A 290 7.21 0.84 26.60
N LEU A 291 8.16 1.78 26.53
CA LEU A 291 8.21 3.00 27.32
C LEU A 291 7.34 4.13 26.75
N ARG A 292 6.74 3.95 25.57
CA ARG A 292 5.81 4.89 24.92
C ARG A 292 6.34 6.32 24.73
N PRO A 293 7.55 6.52 24.17
CA PRO A 293 8.15 7.85 24.06
C PRO A 293 7.32 8.81 23.21
N GLY A 294 6.65 8.32 22.16
CA GLY A 294 5.74 9.14 21.36
C GLY A 294 4.49 9.62 22.13
N MET A 295 4.04 8.89 23.17
CA MET A 295 2.96 9.33 24.04
C MET A 295 3.46 10.39 25.03
N ALA A 296 4.65 10.22 25.59
CA ALA A 296 5.26 11.21 26.47
C ALA A 296 5.45 12.54 25.74
N LEU A 297 6.11 12.52 24.57
CA LEU A 297 6.35 13.71 23.77
C LEU A 297 5.05 14.42 23.40
N ARG A 298 4.05 13.70 22.87
CA ARG A 298 2.76 14.30 22.52
C ARG A 298 2.05 14.85 23.74
N GLY A 299 2.05 14.17 24.88
CA GLY A 299 1.43 14.63 26.11
C GLY A 299 2.05 15.95 26.61
N SER A 300 3.38 16.03 26.64
CA SER A 300 4.11 17.23 27.04
C SER A 300 3.85 18.39 26.09
N LEU A 301 3.89 18.14 24.77
CA LEU A 301 3.59 19.18 23.77
C LEU A 301 2.13 19.60 23.78
N MET A 302 1.18 18.68 23.99
CA MET A 302 -0.23 19.02 24.12
C MET A 302 -0.47 19.95 25.33
N ARG A 303 0.18 19.65 26.49
CA ARG A 303 0.14 20.53 27.66
C ARG A 303 0.72 21.90 27.32
N HIS A 304 1.87 21.95 26.68
CA HIS A 304 2.51 23.20 26.26
C HIS A 304 1.62 24.03 25.33
N TRP A 305 0.98 23.41 24.32
CA TRP A 305 0.08 24.11 23.39
C TRP A 305 -1.17 24.68 24.10
N ILE A 306 -1.73 23.93 25.03
CA ILE A 306 -2.88 24.41 25.84
C ILE A 306 -2.44 25.61 26.70
N GLU A 307 -1.33 25.49 27.40
CA GLU A 307 -0.79 26.54 28.28
C GLU A 307 -0.36 27.78 27.50
N SER A 308 0.10 27.61 26.25
CA SER A 308 0.41 28.73 25.35
C SER A 308 -0.81 29.35 24.67
N GLY A 309 -2.02 28.84 24.93
CA GLY A 309 -3.28 29.41 24.45
C GLY A 309 -3.64 29.08 23.01
N LEU A 310 -3.09 28.02 22.39
CA LEU A 310 -3.53 27.55 21.08
C LEU A 310 -5.00 27.11 21.12
N ALA A 311 -5.72 27.42 20.04
CA ALA A 311 -7.14 27.11 19.93
C ALA A 311 -7.42 25.68 19.46
N GLU A 312 -6.59 25.14 18.57
CA GLU A 312 -6.85 23.85 17.92
C GLU A 312 -5.57 23.03 17.72
N TYR A 313 -5.69 21.73 17.94
CA TYR A 313 -4.69 20.72 17.55
C TYR A 313 -5.27 19.88 16.40
N ASP A 314 -4.69 19.98 15.22
CA ASP A 314 -5.14 19.28 14.02
C ASP A 314 -4.26 18.07 13.75
N PHE A 315 -4.86 16.88 13.76
CA PHE A 315 -4.19 15.61 13.45
C PHE A 315 -4.16 15.30 11.96
N LEU A 316 -4.71 16.19 11.11
CA LEU A 316 -4.81 16.05 9.67
C LEU A 316 -5.60 14.83 9.19
N ALA A 317 -5.51 14.50 7.90
CA ALA A 317 -6.26 13.41 7.29
C ALA A 317 -5.98 12.04 7.93
N GLY A 318 -7.01 11.19 7.91
CA GLY A 318 -6.99 9.82 8.39
C GLY A 318 -7.80 9.60 9.66
N SER A 319 -8.43 8.42 9.73
CA SER A 319 -9.32 7.99 10.84
C SER A 319 -8.66 7.01 11.80
N SER A 320 -7.35 7.13 12.04
CA SER A 320 -6.62 6.26 12.96
C SER A 320 -7.14 6.39 14.40
N ALA A 321 -7.37 5.26 15.08
CA ALA A 321 -8.00 5.22 16.40
C ALA A 321 -7.31 6.10 17.44
N TYR A 322 -5.98 6.21 17.40
CA TYR A 322 -5.23 7.01 18.36
C TYR A 322 -5.62 8.49 18.34
N LYS A 323 -5.98 9.07 17.17
CA LYS A 323 -6.40 10.47 17.07
C LYS A 323 -7.63 10.75 17.94
N PHE A 324 -8.57 9.80 17.96
CA PHE A 324 -9.79 9.88 18.76
C PHE A 324 -9.57 9.53 20.26
N GLU A 325 -8.54 8.71 20.56
CA GLU A 325 -8.12 8.47 21.95
C GLU A 325 -7.56 9.75 22.58
N TRP A 326 -6.87 10.58 21.80
CA TRP A 326 -6.41 11.91 22.22
C TRP A 326 -7.48 13.00 22.18
N GLY A 327 -8.75 12.64 22.01
CA GLY A 327 -9.89 13.54 22.05
C GLY A 327 -10.24 14.21 20.73
N GLY A 328 -9.59 13.81 19.63
CA GLY A 328 -9.91 14.32 18.30
C GLY A 328 -11.36 14.06 17.91
N ARG A 329 -11.97 15.01 17.22
CA ARG A 329 -13.32 14.91 16.65
C ARG A 329 -13.23 14.80 15.15
N LEU A 330 -14.15 14.08 14.54
CA LEU A 330 -14.21 13.92 13.10
C LEU A 330 -14.56 15.25 12.44
N LYS A 331 -13.71 15.66 11.49
CA LYS A 331 -13.95 16.74 10.53
C LYS A 331 -13.88 16.13 9.14
N GLN A 332 -14.62 16.64 8.19
CA GLN A 332 -14.59 16.09 6.82
C GLN A 332 -13.97 17.06 5.83
N SER A 333 -13.08 16.54 5.04
CA SER A 333 -12.66 17.09 3.76
C SER A 333 -13.18 16.20 2.64
N VAL A 334 -13.09 16.65 1.41
CA VAL A 334 -13.56 15.89 0.25
C VAL A 334 -12.47 15.79 -0.81
N ARG A 335 -12.55 14.70 -1.58
CA ARG A 335 -11.99 14.65 -2.93
C ARG A 335 -13.13 14.90 -3.89
N LEU A 336 -13.10 16.02 -4.58
CA LEU A 336 -14.06 16.37 -5.62
C LEU A 336 -13.38 16.27 -6.98
N THR A 337 -13.95 15.47 -7.88
CA THR A 337 -13.51 15.38 -9.27
C THR A 337 -14.63 15.87 -10.16
N LEU A 338 -14.34 16.80 -11.06
CA LEU A 338 -15.30 17.44 -11.94
C LEU A 338 -14.91 17.22 -13.41
N SER A 339 -15.91 17.09 -14.29
CA SER A 339 -15.70 17.03 -15.73
C SER A 339 -16.79 17.85 -16.44
N PRO A 340 -16.38 18.82 -17.26
CA PRO A 340 -17.34 19.59 -18.04
C PRO A 340 -17.98 18.76 -19.15
N ALA A 341 -19.16 19.20 -19.62
CA ALA A 341 -19.96 18.46 -20.58
C ALA A 341 -19.29 18.23 -21.95
N TRP A 342 -18.37 19.11 -22.35
CA TRP A 342 -17.64 18.95 -23.62
C TRP A 342 -16.47 17.96 -23.56
N ALA A 343 -16.00 17.59 -22.36
CA ALA A 343 -14.87 16.69 -22.23
C ALA A 343 -15.27 15.24 -22.43
N ALA A 344 -14.43 14.45 -23.09
CA ALA A 344 -14.66 13.02 -23.25
C ALA A 344 -14.74 12.27 -21.91
N ALA A 345 -14.15 12.83 -20.84
CA ALA A 345 -14.28 12.37 -19.47
C ALA A 345 -15.73 12.37 -18.96
N TRP A 346 -16.58 13.27 -19.47
CA TRP A 346 -17.98 13.40 -19.06
C TRP A 346 -18.79 12.10 -19.20
N VAL A 347 -18.54 11.30 -20.26
CA VAL A 347 -19.21 10.00 -20.47
C VAL A 347 -18.82 9.01 -19.37
N SER A 348 -17.54 8.97 -19.03
CA SER A 348 -17.01 8.07 -17.98
C SER A 348 -17.48 8.45 -16.56
N PHE A 349 -17.74 9.74 -16.32
CA PHE A 349 -18.40 10.21 -15.08
C PHE A 349 -19.85 9.80 -14.97
N GLY A 350 -20.59 9.69 -16.11
CA GLY A 350 -21.98 9.24 -16.12
C GLY A 350 -22.13 7.81 -15.64
N GLU A 351 -21.18 6.96 -15.99
CA GLU A 351 -21.17 5.56 -15.57
C GLU A 351 -20.90 5.45 -14.05
N ALA A 352 -19.94 6.21 -13.51
CA ALA A 352 -19.66 6.25 -12.09
C ALA A 352 -20.84 6.78 -11.25
N HIS A 353 -21.53 7.80 -11.75
CA HIS A 353 -22.70 8.37 -11.08
C HIS A 353 -23.91 7.43 -11.09
N ALA A 354 -24.10 6.66 -12.17
CA ALA A 354 -25.15 5.63 -12.25
C ALA A 354 -24.91 4.51 -11.22
N ILE A 355 -23.66 4.14 -10.98
CA ILE A 355 -23.26 3.17 -9.94
C ILE A 355 -23.54 3.71 -8.53
N GLU A 356 -23.24 4.98 -8.27
CA GLU A 356 -23.47 5.61 -6.96
C GLU A 356 -24.97 5.77 -6.68
N LYS A 357 -25.75 6.22 -7.68
CA LYS A 357 -27.21 6.31 -7.62
C LYS A 357 -27.87 4.95 -7.43
N SER A 358 -27.31 3.89 -8.02
CA SER A 358 -27.73 2.50 -7.77
C SER A 358 -27.49 2.07 -6.32
N LYS A 359 -26.38 2.45 -5.73
CA LYS A 359 -26.08 2.21 -4.29
C LYS A 359 -27.03 2.99 -3.38
N GLU A 360 -27.36 4.23 -3.72
CA GLU A 360 -28.34 5.04 -2.99
C GLU A 360 -29.75 4.46 -3.11
N THR A 361 -30.14 4.00 -4.28
CA THR A 361 -31.44 3.34 -4.52
C THR A 361 -31.53 2.03 -3.75
N ILE A 362 -30.45 1.25 -3.70
CA ILE A 362 -30.36 0.04 -2.87
C ILE A 362 -30.44 0.38 -1.38
N ARG A 363 -29.78 1.46 -0.93
CA ARG A 363 -29.92 1.95 0.46
C ARG A 363 -31.32 2.38 0.80
N ALA A 364 -32.00 3.08 -0.12
CA ALA A 364 -33.40 3.52 0.07
C ALA A 364 -34.42 2.36 0.04
N ALA A 365 -34.09 1.27 -0.65
CA ALA A 365 -34.92 0.06 -0.71
C ALA A 365 -34.69 -0.92 0.46
N LEU A 366 -33.69 -0.68 1.33
CA LEU A 366 -33.46 -1.50 2.51
C LEU A 366 -34.52 -1.18 3.60
N PRO A 367 -35.10 -2.21 4.26
CA PRO A 367 -36.02 -2.01 5.38
C PRO A 367 -35.43 -1.10 6.46
N LYS A 368 -36.25 -0.19 7.00
CA LYS A 368 -35.83 0.76 8.05
C LYS A 368 -35.20 0.07 9.28
N SER A 369 -35.61 -1.17 9.58
CA SER A 369 -35.03 -2.01 10.63
C SER A 369 -33.57 -2.38 10.39
N ILE A 370 -33.15 -2.57 9.13
CA ILE A 370 -31.76 -2.87 8.77
C ILE A 370 -30.92 -1.59 8.80
N LEU A 371 -31.49 -0.45 8.44
CA LEU A 371 -30.81 0.86 8.52
C LEU A 371 -30.65 1.30 9.98
N ALA A 372 -31.69 1.17 10.81
CA ALA A 372 -31.66 1.46 12.25
C ALA A 372 -30.66 0.53 12.99
N TRP A 373 -30.66 -0.78 12.69
CA TRP A 373 -29.71 -1.74 13.22
C TRP A 373 -28.24 -1.42 12.83
N ARG A 374 -28.04 -0.81 11.68
CA ARG A 374 -26.72 -0.38 11.20
C ARG A 374 -26.26 0.91 11.87
N GLU A 375 -27.17 1.82 12.19
CA GLU A 375 -26.89 3.05 12.93
C GLU A 375 -26.74 2.79 14.43
N GLU A 376 -27.60 1.99 15.05
CA GLU A 376 -27.44 1.53 16.42
C GLU A 376 -26.12 0.79 16.65
N ARG A 377 -25.61 0.06 15.66
CA ARG A 377 -24.27 -0.56 15.73
C ARG A 377 -23.13 0.42 15.52
N LYS A 378 -23.30 1.48 14.77
CA LYS A 378 -22.32 2.58 14.73
C LYS A 378 -22.25 3.28 16.10
N ASP A 379 -23.39 3.50 16.73
CA ASP A 379 -23.50 4.15 18.02
C ASP A 379 -23.17 3.21 19.20
N ALA A 380 -23.48 1.93 19.10
CA ALA A 380 -23.09 0.91 20.08
C ALA A 380 -21.56 0.66 20.11
N HIS A 381 -20.85 0.89 19.01
CA HIS A 381 -19.38 0.90 19.01
C HIS A 381 -18.80 2.20 19.61
N ALA A 382 -19.60 3.24 19.74
CA ALA A 382 -19.23 4.49 20.38
C ALA A 382 -19.57 4.54 21.89
N GLY A 383 -20.43 3.66 22.43
CA GLY A 383 -21.05 3.85 23.74
C GLY A 383 -21.05 2.71 24.76
N GLN A 384 -20.47 1.51 24.55
CA GLN A 384 -20.61 0.44 25.54
C GLN A 384 -19.38 0.22 26.44
N LYS A 385 -19.59 0.46 27.75
CA LYS A 385 -18.80 -0.03 28.89
C LYS A 385 -18.82 -1.57 28.90
N ALA A 386 -17.66 -2.22 28.83
CA ALA A 386 -17.51 -3.62 29.12
C ALA A 386 -17.34 -3.84 30.63
N PRO A 387 -18.05 -4.80 31.26
CA PRO A 387 -17.76 -5.19 32.64
C PRO A 387 -16.45 -5.97 32.70
N ALA A 388 -15.74 -5.78 33.81
CA ALA A 388 -14.47 -6.39 34.08
C ALA A 388 -14.60 -7.92 34.18
N LEU A 389 -13.91 -8.66 33.33
CA LEU A 389 -13.60 -10.07 33.52
C LEU A 389 -12.24 -10.39 32.90
N SER A 390 -11.45 -11.01 33.73
CA SER A 390 -10.08 -11.51 33.67
C SER A 390 -9.38 -11.73 32.33
N VAL A 391 -8.13 -11.31 32.33
CA VAL A 391 -7.01 -11.55 31.42
C VAL A 391 -6.88 -13.02 31.05
N ALA A 392 -7.16 -13.38 29.79
CA ALA A 392 -6.53 -14.47 29.01
C ALA A 392 -7.24 -14.87 27.68
N THR A 393 -8.37 -14.21 27.27
CA THR A 393 -9.12 -14.73 26.11
C THR A 393 -9.48 -13.71 25.02
N ASN A 394 -8.97 -12.48 25.07
CA ASN A 394 -9.43 -11.39 24.20
C ASN A 394 -8.95 -11.43 22.73
N GLY A 395 -7.91 -12.19 22.40
CA GLY A 395 -7.44 -12.34 21.01
C GLY A 395 -8.38 -13.23 20.16
N HIS A 396 -8.90 -14.29 20.76
CA HIS A 396 -9.74 -15.30 20.06
C HIS A 396 -11.18 -14.81 19.81
N ARG A 397 -11.76 -14.02 20.72
CA ARG A 397 -13.15 -13.51 20.56
C ARG A 397 -13.29 -12.43 19.48
N ARG A 398 -12.28 -11.58 19.27
CA ARG A 398 -12.32 -10.60 18.17
C ARG A 398 -12.20 -11.26 16.79
N SER A 399 -11.46 -12.36 16.69
CA SER A 399 -11.37 -13.15 15.46
C SER A 399 -12.67 -13.93 15.21
N LEU A 400 -13.29 -14.47 16.25
CA LEU A 400 -14.54 -15.25 16.15
C LEU A 400 -15.73 -14.35 15.75
N GLY A 401 -15.87 -13.17 16.33
CA GLY A 401 -16.92 -12.21 15.96
C GLY A 401 -16.80 -11.73 14.50
N ARG A 402 -15.60 -11.51 14.02
CA ARG A 402 -15.35 -11.18 12.61
C ARG A 402 -15.63 -12.39 11.69
N ARG A 403 -15.29 -13.61 12.10
CA ARG A 403 -15.60 -14.85 11.38
C ARG A 403 -17.09 -15.12 11.30
N VAL A 404 -17.82 -14.98 12.41
CA VAL A 404 -19.28 -15.18 12.46
C VAL A 404 -20.00 -14.15 11.60
N MET A 405 -19.58 -12.87 11.62
CA MET A 405 -20.16 -11.82 10.78
C MET A 405 -19.85 -12.03 9.30
N THR A 406 -18.64 -12.44 8.95
CA THR A 406 -18.29 -12.76 7.56
C THR A 406 -19.05 -14.00 7.09
N SER A 407 -19.23 -15.01 7.95
CA SER A 407 -20.00 -16.21 7.67
C SER A 407 -21.51 -15.91 7.55
N LEU A 408 -22.09 -15.10 8.43
CA LEU A 408 -23.50 -14.68 8.36
C LEU A 408 -23.79 -13.81 7.14
N TYR A 409 -22.89 -12.89 6.78
CA TYR A 409 -23.00 -12.10 5.55
C TYR A 409 -22.77 -12.97 4.30
N ALA A 410 -21.97 -14.03 4.42
CA ALA A 410 -21.78 -15.02 3.36
C ALA A 410 -22.97 -15.99 3.21
N SER A 411 -23.72 -16.23 4.27
CA SER A 411 -24.80 -17.23 4.31
C SER A 411 -26.21 -16.67 4.05
N THR A 412 -26.39 -15.34 4.06
CA THR A 412 -27.70 -14.74 3.74
C THR A 412 -27.92 -14.68 2.24
N ALA A 413 -29.05 -15.17 1.76
CA ALA A 413 -29.44 -15.21 0.35
C ALA A 413 -29.36 -13.82 -0.33
N LEU A 414 -29.67 -12.74 0.40
CA LEU A 414 -29.55 -11.35 -0.06
C LEU A 414 -28.09 -10.90 -0.23
N GLY A 415 -27.18 -11.33 0.65
CA GLY A 415 -25.74 -11.07 0.53
C GLY A 415 -25.13 -11.81 -0.67
N SER A 416 -25.61 -13.04 -0.97
CA SER A 416 -25.15 -13.81 -2.13
C SER A 416 -25.68 -13.25 -3.45
N MET A 417 -26.92 -12.81 -3.50
CA MET A 417 -27.49 -12.15 -4.70
C MET A 417 -26.84 -10.79 -4.96
N GLY A 418 -26.65 -9.96 -3.96
CA GLY A 418 -25.96 -8.66 -4.12
C GLY A 418 -24.50 -8.81 -4.57
N ARG A 419 -23.79 -9.81 -4.06
CA ARG A 419 -22.41 -10.12 -4.49
C ARG A 419 -22.37 -10.74 -5.87
N ALA A 420 -23.29 -11.65 -6.19
CA ALA A 420 -23.38 -12.26 -7.50
C ALA A 420 -23.75 -11.19 -8.58
N PHE A 421 -24.60 -10.23 -8.23
CA PHE A 421 -24.96 -9.14 -9.14
C PHE A 421 -23.81 -8.14 -9.32
N ALA A 422 -23.15 -7.71 -8.24
CA ALA A 422 -22.02 -6.81 -8.30
C ALA A 422 -20.81 -7.45 -9.01
N SER A 423 -20.50 -8.71 -8.68
CA SER A 423 -19.39 -9.43 -9.33
C SER A 423 -19.69 -9.75 -10.79
N ARG A 424 -20.94 -10.05 -11.14
CA ARG A 424 -21.34 -10.35 -12.53
C ARG A 424 -21.36 -9.07 -13.38
N TYR A 425 -21.86 -7.96 -12.84
CA TYR A 425 -21.84 -6.67 -13.52
C TYR A 425 -20.41 -6.14 -13.70
N GLU A 426 -19.57 -6.23 -12.68
CA GLU A 426 -18.15 -5.87 -12.76
C GLU A 426 -17.39 -6.76 -13.74
N LEU A 427 -17.70 -8.06 -13.79
CA LEU A 427 -17.16 -9.00 -14.75
C LEU A 427 -17.61 -8.73 -16.18
N ASP A 428 -18.88 -8.39 -16.41
CA ASP A 428 -19.41 -8.07 -17.74
C ASP A 428 -18.87 -6.74 -18.25
N LEU A 429 -18.72 -5.75 -17.35
CA LEU A 429 -18.06 -4.48 -17.66
C LEU A 429 -16.57 -4.73 -17.97
N ALA A 430 -15.97 -5.64 -17.21
CA ALA A 430 -14.62 -6.11 -17.39
C ALA A 430 -14.44 -6.80 -18.74
N ARG A 431 -15.29 -7.75 -19.09
CA ARG A 431 -15.31 -8.42 -20.40
C ARG A 431 -15.51 -7.44 -21.56
N THR A 432 -16.44 -6.50 -21.43
CA THR A 432 -16.72 -5.49 -22.47
C THR A 432 -15.50 -4.61 -22.73
N ARG A 433 -14.74 -4.25 -21.68
CA ARG A 433 -13.51 -3.46 -21.82
C ARG A 433 -12.35 -4.28 -22.36
N LEU A 434 -12.24 -5.56 -22.00
CA LEU A 434 -11.25 -6.49 -22.56
C LEU A 434 -11.48 -6.72 -24.04
N ASN A 435 -12.72 -6.90 -24.45
CA ASN A 435 -13.06 -7.10 -25.85
C ASN A 435 -12.76 -5.88 -26.74
N ARG A 436 -12.62 -4.68 -26.15
CA ARG A 436 -12.15 -3.47 -26.86
C ARG A 436 -10.63 -3.37 -27.01
N ARG A 437 -9.83 -4.25 -26.37
CA ARG A 437 -8.37 -4.24 -26.55
C ARG A 437 -8.01 -4.84 -27.91
N LYS A 438 -7.02 -4.21 -28.58
CA LYS A 438 -6.51 -4.70 -29.88
C LYS A 438 -5.59 -5.92 -29.71
N THR A 439 -4.89 -6.05 -28.56
CA THR A 439 -3.90 -7.10 -28.30
C THR A 439 -4.36 -8.00 -27.15
N PRO A 440 -4.40 -9.33 -27.32
CA PRO A 440 -4.69 -10.29 -26.25
C PRO A 440 -3.58 -10.28 -25.18
N ILE A 441 -3.94 -10.68 -23.96
CA ILE A 441 -3.02 -10.77 -22.82
C ILE A 441 -3.23 -12.08 -22.07
N CYS A 442 -2.14 -12.61 -21.52
CA CYS A 442 -2.16 -13.76 -20.61
C CYS A 442 -1.66 -13.36 -19.23
N GLN A 443 -2.35 -13.82 -18.20
CA GLN A 443 -1.90 -13.71 -16.81
C GLN A 443 -1.52 -15.07 -16.27
N ILE A 444 -0.28 -15.21 -15.80
CA ILE A 444 0.23 -16.43 -15.19
C ILE A 444 0.16 -16.30 -13.68
N PHE A 445 -0.55 -17.21 -13.01
CA PHE A 445 -0.64 -17.25 -11.55
C PHE A 445 0.44 -18.16 -10.98
N ILE A 446 1.04 -17.72 -9.85
CA ILE A 446 2.01 -18.49 -9.08
C ILE A 446 1.42 -18.90 -7.73
N PHE A 447 1.53 -20.16 -7.40
CA PHE A 447 1.25 -20.75 -6.09
C PHE A 447 2.49 -21.51 -5.61
N HIS A 448 2.55 -21.85 -4.32
CA HIS A 448 3.57 -22.73 -3.75
C HIS A 448 2.89 -23.85 -2.96
N ARG A 449 2.35 -23.55 -1.78
CA ARG A 449 1.70 -24.52 -0.87
C ARG A 449 0.18 -24.35 -0.84
N VAL A 450 -0.54 -25.47 -0.79
CA VAL A 450 -2.00 -25.51 -0.66
C VAL A 450 -2.38 -26.51 0.44
N ASN A 451 -2.59 -26.02 1.67
CA ASN A 451 -2.99 -26.83 2.80
C ASN A 451 -3.76 -26.01 3.85
N ASP A 452 -4.30 -26.66 4.87
CA ASP A 452 -5.08 -26.02 5.94
C ASP A 452 -4.31 -25.94 7.26
N ASP A 453 -2.97 -25.99 7.25
CA ASP A 453 -2.13 -25.98 8.45
C ASP A 453 -2.11 -24.63 9.16
N TYR A 454 -2.36 -23.54 8.44
CA TYR A 454 -2.37 -22.16 8.96
C TYR A 454 -1.10 -21.78 9.73
N ASP A 455 0.03 -22.32 9.32
CA ASP A 455 1.32 -22.10 9.97
C ASP A 455 1.96 -20.80 9.46
N PRO A 456 2.19 -19.79 10.32
CA PRO A 456 2.81 -18.54 9.89
C PRO A 456 4.30 -18.66 9.54
N PHE A 457 4.98 -19.75 9.97
CA PHE A 457 6.36 -20.04 9.58
C PHE A 457 6.44 -20.68 8.18
N LEU A 458 5.37 -21.33 7.74
CA LEU A 458 5.27 -22.05 6.47
C LEU A 458 3.94 -21.69 5.79
N PRO A 459 3.79 -20.46 5.27
CA PRO A 459 2.52 -19.94 4.79
C PRO A 459 2.00 -20.75 3.58
N SER A 460 0.70 -21.00 3.56
CA SER A 460 -0.01 -21.75 2.51
C SER A 460 -1.35 -21.13 2.16
N VAL A 461 -1.89 -21.48 0.99
CA VAL A 461 -3.26 -21.14 0.60
C VAL A 461 -4.20 -22.22 1.16
N PRO A 462 -5.24 -21.89 1.96
CA PRO A 462 -6.20 -22.87 2.44
C PRO A 462 -6.94 -23.57 1.28
N VAL A 463 -7.15 -24.88 1.39
CA VAL A 463 -7.71 -25.72 0.32
C VAL A 463 -9.07 -25.21 -0.16
N ALA A 464 -9.94 -24.77 0.76
CA ALA A 464 -11.25 -24.21 0.42
C ALA A 464 -11.14 -22.89 -0.36
N VAL A 465 -10.12 -22.06 -0.05
CA VAL A 465 -9.84 -20.81 -0.76
C VAL A 465 -9.31 -21.12 -2.15
N PHE A 466 -8.34 -22.00 -2.26
CA PHE A 466 -7.77 -22.44 -3.53
C PHE A 466 -8.87 -22.99 -4.47
N ARG A 467 -9.72 -23.88 -3.98
CA ARG A 467 -10.84 -24.43 -4.75
C ARG A 467 -11.74 -23.33 -5.31
N LYS A 468 -12.17 -22.39 -4.47
CA LYS A 468 -13.02 -21.27 -4.91
C LYS A 468 -12.32 -20.38 -5.94
N GLN A 469 -11.02 -20.17 -5.80
CA GLN A 469 -10.21 -19.42 -6.78
C GLN A 469 -10.19 -20.15 -8.13
N MET A 470 -9.97 -21.46 -8.14
CA MET A 470 -9.94 -22.27 -9.38
C MET A 470 -11.31 -22.34 -10.05
N GLU A 471 -12.39 -22.56 -9.29
CA GLU A 471 -13.76 -22.54 -9.79
C GLU A 471 -14.10 -21.19 -10.45
N PHE A 472 -13.72 -20.08 -9.79
CA PHE A 472 -13.91 -18.75 -10.34
C PHE A 472 -13.11 -18.50 -11.63
N LEU A 473 -11.84 -18.89 -11.67
CA LEU A 473 -11.00 -18.73 -12.86
C LEU A 473 -11.57 -19.55 -14.03
N LYS A 474 -11.96 -20.81 -13.79
CA LYS A 474 -12.52 -21.71 -14.80
C LYS A 474 -13.85 -21.18 -15.38
N GLN A 475 -14.70 -20.59 -14.54
CA GLN A 475 -16.00 -20.06 -14.97
C GLN A 475 -15.88 -18.77 -15.80
N ASN A 476 -14.80 -17.99 -15.63
CA ASN A 476 -14.73 -16.65 -16.17
C ASN A 476 -13.64 -16.43 -17.22
N PHE A 477 -12.66 -17.31 -17.33
CA PHE A 477 -11.52 -17.15 -18.22
C PHE A 477 -11.12 -18.46 -18.90
N PRO A 478 -10.64 -18.43 -20.14
CA PRO A 478 -9.92 -19.54 -20.73
C PRO A 478 -8.66 -19.86 -19.91
N ILE A 479 -8.56 -21.13 -19.44
CA ILE A 479 -7.37 -21.62 -18.74
C ILE A 479 -6.50 -22.33 -19.75
N ILE A 480 -5.28 -21.87 -19.89
CA ILE A 480 -4.31 -22.36 -20.89
C ILE A 480 -3.04 -22.89 -20.24
N SER A 481 -2.33 -23.76 -20.94
CA SER A 481 -1.02 -24.24 -20.53
C SER A 481 0.09 -23.22 -20.83
N LEU A 482 1.26 -23.40 -20.22
CA LEU A 482 2.44 -22.58 -20.57
C LEU A 482 2.89 -22.82 -22.03
N ASP A 483 2.73 -24.01 -22.59
CA ASP A 483 3.00 -24.27 -24.00
C ASP A 483 2.12 -23.40 -24.91
N GLN A 484 0.84 -23.22 -24.55
CA GLN A 484 -0.05 -22.30 -25.28
C GLN A 484 0.30 -20.83 -25.08
N VAL A 485 0.89 -20.46 -23.95
CA VAL A 485 1.44 -19.10 -23.75
C VAL A 485 2.64 -18.89 -24.69
N VAL A 486 3.54 -19.86 -24.77
CA VAL A 486 4.77 -19.81 -25.58
C VAL A 486 4.45 -19.79 -27.08
N SER A 487 3.52 -20.65 -27.53
CA SER A 487 3.10 -20.66 -28.94
C SER A 487 2.31 -19.43 -29.36
N GLY A 488 1.78 -18.66 -28.41
CA GLY A 488 0.91 -17.54 -28.71
C GLY A 488 -0.49 -17.93 -29.21
N SER A 489 -0.83 -19.22 -29.25
CA SER A 489 -2.11 -19.74 -29.78
C SER A 489 -3.35 -19.17 -29.11
N TYR A 490 -3.21 -18.70 -27.86
CA TYR A 490 -4.30 -17.97 -27.16
C TYR A 490 -4.69 -16.66 -27.85
N ALA A 491 -3.82 -16.09 -28.68
CA ALA A 491 -4.12 -14.87 -29.42
C ALA A 491 -5.03 -15.12 -30.64
N GLU A 492 -4.99 -16.35 -31.18
CA GLU A 492 -5.73 -16.78 -32.35
C GLU A 492 -7.16 -17.22 -32.00
N SER A 493 -7.42 -17.57 -30.74
CA SER A 493 -8.72 -18.04 -30.24
C SER A 493 -9.81 -16.96 -30.18
N GLY A 494 -9.50 -15.70 -30.50
CA GLY A 494 -10.41 -14.56 -30.35
C GLY A 494 -10.56 -14.06 -28.91
N GLU A 495 -10.07 -14.80 -27.94
CA GLU A 495 -10.11 -14.43 -26.54
C GLU A 495 -9.08 -13.34 -26.21
N LYS A 496 -9.53 -12.31 -25.50
CA LYS A 496 -8.67 -11.15 -25.18
C LYS A 496 -7.95 -11.27 -23.84
N TYR A 497 -8.29 -12.28 -23.07
CA TYR A 497 -7.67 -12.53 -21.76
C TYR A 497 -7.67 -14.02 -21.45
N SER A 498 -6.52 -14.56 -21.16
CA SER A 498 -6.32 -15.97 -20.78
C SER A 498 -5.54 -16.07 -19.48
N VAL A 499 -5.65 -17.20 -18.80
CA VAL A 499 -5.01 -17.47 -17.51
C VAL A 499 -4.21 -18.77 -17.60
N ALA A 500 -2.99 -18.76 -17.06
CA ALA A 500 -2.21 -19.97 -16.81
C ALA A 500 -1.92 -20.14 -15.32
N ILE A 501 -1.85 -21.37 -14.84
CA ILE A 501 -1.65 -21.71 -13.42
C ILE A 501 -0.27 -22.35 -13.25
N THR A 502 0.54 -21.84 -12.31
CA THR A 502 1.84 -22.42 -11.99
C THR A 502 2.02 -22.62 -10.50
N PHE A 503 2.82 -23.61 -10.13
CA PHE A 503 3.29 -23.86 -8.77
C PHE A 503 4.80 -23.95 -8.77
N ASP A 504 5.44 -23.45 -7.71
CA ASP A 504 6.88 -23.54 -7.55
C ASP A 504 7.24 -24.53 -6.42
N ASP A 505 8.50 -24.93 -6.38
CA ASP A 505 9.19 -25.78 -5.41
C ASP A 505 8.89 -27.28 -5.48
N GLY A 506 7.70 -27.71 -5.83
CA GLY A 506 7.32 -29.13 -5.88
C GLY A 506 6.90 -29.70 -4.52
N TYR A 507 6.11 -28.95 -3.75
CA TYR A 507 5.55 -29.43 -2.48
C TYR A 507 4.52 -30.56 -2.67
N ARG A 508 4.51 -31.53 -1.76
CA ARG A 508 3.62 -32.68 -1.80
C ARG A 508 2.13 -32.33 -1.67
N ASP A 509 1.81 -31.23 -1.00
CA ASP A 509 0.45 -30.73 -0.92
C ASP A 509 -0.12 -30.32 -2.29
N ASN A 510 0.73 -30.07 -3.28
CA ASN A 510 0.30 -29.90 -4.68
C ASN A 510 -0.34 -31.16 -5.23
N PHE A 511 0.15 -32.38 -4.89
CA PHE A 511 -0.45 -33.65 -5.24
C PHE A 511 -1.71 -33.94 -4.39
N ILE A 512 -1.58 -33.83 -3.07
CA ILE A 512 -2.64 -34.31 -2.14
C ILE A 512 -3.85 -33.33 -2.13
N LYS A 513 -3.64 -32.04 -2.32
CA LYS A 513 -4.66 -31.00 -2.12
C LYS A 513 -4.99 -30.20 -3.39
N ALA A 514 -3.99 -29.72 -4.14
CA ALA A 514 -4.22 -28.89 -5.31
C ALA A 514 -4.63 -29.74 -6.53
N PHE A 515 -3.92 -30.80 -6.83
CA PHE A 515 -4.15 -31.66 -7.99
C PHE A 515 -5.57 -32.23 -8.07
N PRO A 516 -6.20 -32.75 -7.01
CA PRO A 516 -7.60 -33.23 -7.08
C PRO A 516 -8.58 -32.12 -7.50
N VAL A 517 -8.32 -30.86 -7.11
CA VAL A 517 -9.15 -29.72 -7.50
C VAL A 517 -8.94 -29.39 -8.98
N LEU A 518 -7.69 -29.31 -9.42
CA LEU A 518 -7.32 -29.01 -10.82
C LEU A 518 -7.85 -30.10 -11.76
N ASN A 519 -7.66 -31.37 -11.41
CA ASN A 519 -8.09 -32.50 -12.20
C ASN A 519 -9.63 -32.57 -12.33
N LYS A 520 -10.38 -32.36 -11.24
CA LYS A 520 -11.84 -32.28 -11.26
C LYS A 520 -12.36 -31.15 -12.15
N LEU A 521 -11.64 -30.04 -12.23
CA LEU A 521 -11.99 -28.87 -13.05
C LEU A 521 -11.38 -28.93 -14.47
N GLU A 522 -10.64 -29.99 -14.77
CA GLU A 522 -9.91 -30.16 -16.04
C GLU A 522 -9.01 -28.96 -16.39
N MET A 523 -8.31 -28.42 -15.41
CA MET A 523 -7.47 -27.26 -15.56
C MET A 523 -6.02 -27.66 -15.78
N PRO A 524 -5.34 -27.21 -16.87
CA PRO A 524 -3.92 -27.40 -17.02
C PRO A 524 -3.16 -26.54 -15.99
N ALA A 525 -2.03 -27.06 -15.50
CA ALA A 525 -1.10 -26.34 -14.65
C ALA A 525 0.34 -26.81 -14.88
N THR A 526 1.31 -25.97 -14.52
CA THR A 526 2.73 -26.32 -14.55
C THR A 526 3.30 -26.26 -13.13
N ILE A 527 3.99 -27.32 -12.73
CA ILE A 527 4.68 -27.40 -11.43
C ILE A 527 6.18 -27.37 -11.66
N PHE A 528 6.87 -26.40 -11.09
CA PHE A 528 8.32 -26.25 -11.18
C PHE A 528 9.00 -26.95 -10.01
N LEU A 529 9.94 -27.84 -10.28
CA LEU A 529 10.55 -28.73 -9.31
C LEU A 529 11.96 -28.29 -8.92
N ALA A 530 12.20 -28.08 -7.62
CA ALA A 530 13.51 -27.98 -7.01
C ALA A 530 14.05 -29.40 -6.78
N THR A 531 14.71 -29.97 -7.80
CA THR A 531 14.92 -31.43 -7.94
C THR A 531 15.82 -32.06 -6.88
N GLY A 532 16.67 -31.31 -6.21
CA GLY A 532 17.52 -31.81 -5.12
C GLY A 532 16.77 -32.18 -3.87
N TYR A 533 15.53 -31.72 -3.72
CA TYR A 533 14.70 -31.99 -2.55
C TYR A 533 13.66 -33.09 -2.80
N ILE A 534 13.48 -33.50 -4.06
CA ILE A 534 12.57 -34.62 -4.39
C ILE A 534 13.20 -35.93 -3.94
N GLU A 535 12.52 -36.64 -3.05
CA GLU A 535 12.95 -37.91 -2.45
C GLU A 535 14.27 -37.93 -1.67
N SER A 536 14.88 -36.74 -1.48
CA SER A 536 16.15 -36.65 -0.71
C SER A 536 15.93 -36.80 0.81
N GLY A 537 14.70 -36.62 1.27
CA GLY A 537 14.36 -36.53 2.69
C GLY A 537 14.77 -35.20 3.33
N GLU A 538 15.46 -34.34 2.58
CA GLU A 538 15.88 -33.01 3.05
C GLU A 538 14.78 -31.97 2.80
N LEU A 539 14.67 -31.03 3.74
CA LEU A 539 13.85 -29.85 3.54
C LEU A 539 14.57 -28.85 2.63
N PRO A 540 13.82 -28.08 1.81
CA PRO A 540 14.37 -26.89 1.19
C PRO A 540 15.05 -26.00 2.23
N TRP A 541 16.19 -25.39 1.90
CA TRP A 541 16.99 -24.63 2.85
C TRP A 541 16.21 -23.51 3.58
N TYR A 542 15.28 -22.88 2.89
CA TYR A 542 14.44 -21.84 3.47
C TYR A 542 13.40 -22.43 4.44
N ASP A 543 12.92 -23.63 4.20
CA ASP A 543 12.08 -24.38 5.14
C ASP A 543 12.90 -24.86 6.35
N GLN A 544 14.16 -25.29 6.14
CA GLN A 544 15.07 -25.65 7.24
C GLN A 544 15.21 -24.47 8.21
N ILE A 545 15.47 -23.25 7.69
CA ILE A 545 15.57 -22.03 8.50
C ILE A 545 14.24 -21.73 9.20
N SER A 546 13.11 -21.82 8.49
CA SER A 546 11.77 -21.59 9.05
C SER A 546 11.46 -22.56 10.20
N TRP A 547 11.80 -23.85 10.06
CA TRP A 547 11.66 -24.85 11.10
C TRP A 547 12.60 -24.62 12.27
N ALA A 548 13.87 -24.21 12.04
CA ALA A 548 14.81 -23.89 13.09
C ALA A 548 14.29 -22.75 13.97
N PHE A 549 13.78 -21.67 13.36
CA PHE A 549 13.15 -20.59 14.11
C PHE A 549 11.84 -21.00 14.79
N LYS A 550 11.09 -21.92 14.24
CA LYS A 550 9.85 -22.44 14.85
C LYS A 550 10.12 -23.26 16.11
N LEU A 551 11.25 -23.98 16.16
CA LEU A 551 11.61 -24.90 17.22
C LEU A 551 12.52 -24.29 18.29
N THR A 552 13.16 -23.15 18.02
CA THR A 552 14.09 -22.54 18.97
C THR A 552 13.42 -22.16 20.28
N THR A 553 14.15 -22.35 21.38
CA THR A 553 13.83 -21.87 22.72
C THR A 553 14.83 -20.80 23.19
N ARG A 554 15.77 -20.40 22.34
CA ARG A 554 16.76 -19.37 22.67
C ARG A 554 16.08 -18.01 22.79
N PRO A 555 16.45 -17.17 23.76
CA PRO A 555 15.90 -15.83 23.92
C PRO A 555 16.49 -14.81 22.94
N ARG A 556 17.58 -15.16 22.26
CA ARG A 556 18.34 -14.29 21.36
C ARG A 556 18.96 -15.08 20.21
N PHE A 557 19.12 -14.43 19.07
CA PHE A 557 19.80 -14.90 17.86
C PHE A 557 20.74 -13.82 17.36
N SER A 558 21.96 -14.15 16.95
CA SER A 558 22.91 -13.17 16.40
C SER A 558 23.87 -13.80 15.40
N LEU A 559 23.96 -13.18 14.24
CA LEU A 559 25.02 -13.40 13.23
C LEU A 559 25.76 -12.09 12.91
N ALA A 560 25.81 -11.16 13.87
CA ALA A 560 26.36 -9.82 13.67
C ALA A 560 27.86 -9.83 13.31
N ASP A 561 28.60 -10.81 13.79
CA ASP A 561 30.04 -11.00 13.52
C ASP A 561 30.34 -11.34 12.04
N VAL A 562 29.35 -11.83 11.31
CA VAL A 562 29.45 -12.11 9.87
C VAL A 562 28.57 -11.17 9.02
N GLY A 563 28.12 -10.06 9.60
CA GLY A 563 27.27 -9.08 8.93
C GLY A 563 25.82 -9.55 8.70
N GLY A 564 25.40 -10.58 9.44
CA GLY A 564 24.05 -11.11 9.43
C GLY A 564 23.14 -10.45 10.46
N PRO A 565 21.87 -10.88 10.54
CA PRO A 565 20.87 -10.31 11.46
C PRO A 565 21.13 -10.71 12.92
N GLU A 566 20.67 -9.79 13.79
CA GLU A 566 20.62 -9.99 15.25
C GLU A 566 19.20 -9.65 15.73
N ALA A 567 18.66 -10.44 16.67
CA ALA A 567 17.31 -10.23 17.21
C ALA A 567 17.09 -10.88 18.57
N GLY A 568 16.21 -10.31 19.39
CA GLY A 568 15.56 -10.99 20.50
C GLY A 568 14.51 -11.99 19.98
N LEU A 569 14.27 -13.08 20.72
CA LEU A 569 13.34 -14.15 20.37
C LEU A 569 12.31 -14.43 21.48
N ASN A 570 12.03 -13.43 22.32
CA ASN A 570 11.16 -13.60 23.50
C ASN A 570 9.68 -13.69 23.16
N GLN A 571 9.28 -13.21 21.98
CA GLN A 571 7.90 -13.23 21.50
C GLN A 571 7.81 -13.87 20.11
N ARG A 572 6.69 -14.54 19.84
CA ARG A 572 6.46 -15.17 18.53
C ARG A 572 6.59 -14.20 17.33
N SER A 573 6.21 -12.95 17.52
CA SER A 573 6.37 -11.89 16.51
C SER A 573 7.84 -11.56 16.23
N GLU A 574 8.69 -11.55 17.27
CA GLU A 574 10.14 -11.35 17.15
C GLU A 574 10.79 -12.51 16.42
N VAL A 575 10.39 -13.74 16.75
CA VAL A 575 10.88 -14.96 16.09
C VAL A 575 10.55 -14.93 14.58
N LEU A 576 9.30 -14.60 14.22
CA LEU A 576 8.91 -14.47 12.81
C LEU A 576 9.65 -13.36 12.07
N GLN A 577 9.89 -12.23 12.73
CA GLN A 577 10.66 -11.14 12.16
C GLN A 577 12.14 -11.50 11.98
N ALA A 578 12.74 -12.16 12.97
CA ALA A 578 14.11 -12.64 12.91
C ALA A 578 14.29 -13.65 11.78
N MET A 579 13.36 -14.61 11.65
CA MET A 579 13.30 -15.55 10.53
C MET A 579 13.27 -14.83 9.19
N GLY A 580 12.35 -13.88 9.01
CA GLY A 580 12.22 -13.12 7.78
C GLY A 580 13.50 -12.35 7.42
N LYS A 581 14.11 -11.68 8.39
CA LYS A 581 15.41 -10.99 8.19
C LYS A 581 16.53 -11.96 7.81
N THR A 582 16.58 -13.13 8.43
CA THR A 582 17.60 -14.16 8.16
C THR A 582 17.43 -14.74 6.75
N LEU A 583 16.21 -15.07 6.34
CA LEU A 583 15.92 -15.53 4.98
C LEU A 583 16.26 -14.46 3.93
N ALA A 584 15.91 -13.20 4.19
CA ALA A 584 16.25 -12.09 3.31
C ALA A 584 17.76 -11.88 3.18
N TRP A 585 18.50 -11.94 4.29
CA TRP A 585 19.95 -11.82 4.30
C TRP A 585 20.64 -12.97 3.55
N LEU A 586 20.23 -14.23 3.78
CA LEU A 586 20.76 -15.42 3.11
C LEU A 586 20.57 -15.37 1.58
N ARG A 587 19.55 -14.69 1.11
CA ARG A 587 19.30 -14.46 -0.32
C ARG A 587 20.29 -13.48 -0.95
N THR A 588 20.90 -12.59 -0.16
CA THR A 588 21.80 -11.53 -0.67
C THR A 588 23.26 -11.92 -0.70
N ILE A 589 23.65 -13.00 -0.03
CA ILE A 589 25.03 -13.48 0.03
C ILE A 589 25.30 -14.58 -1.02
N ASP A 590 26.60 -14.86 -1.27
CA ASP A 590 26.99 -15.90 -2.21
C ASP A 590 26.47 -17.27 -1.78
N ASP A 591 26.11 -18.11 -2.75
CA ASP A 591 25.51 -19.42 -2.50
C ASP A 591 26.38 -20.34 -1.65
N GLU A 592 27.72 -20.30 -1.81
CA GLU A 592 28.66 -21.06 -0.98
C GLU A 592 28.59 -20.62 0.49
N LYS A 593 28.61 -19.31 0.72
CA LYS A 593 28.49 -18.74 2.06
C LYS A 593 27.12 -19.07 2.68
N ARG A 594 26.05 -18.96 1.90
CA ARG A 594 24.70 -19.33 2.34
C ARG A 594 24.68 -20.76 2.88
N ARG A 595 25.21 -21.71 2.11
CA ARG A 595 25.27 -23.12 2.52
C ARG A 595 26.13 -23.34 3.80
N ALA A 596 27.25 -22.62 3.89
CA ALA A 596 28.11 -22.70 5.06
C ALA A 596 27.46 -22.11 6.32
N PHE A 597 26.58 -21.12 6.18
CA PHE A 597 25.91 -20.50 7.34
C PHE A 597 24.70 -21.27 7.84
N ILE A 598 24.08 -22.15 7.07
CA ILE A 598 22.90 -22.93 7.52
C ILE A 598 23.21 -23.72 8.81
N PRO A 599 24.28 -24.55 8.91
CA PRO A 599 24.60 -25.25 10.14
C PRO A 599 24.83 -24.31 11.35
N ARG A 600 25.48 -23.17 11.12
CA ARG A 600 25.73 -22.17 12.15
C ARG A 600 24.43 -21.56 12.68
N ILE A 601 23.45 -21.30 11.80
CA ILE A 601 22.13 -20.78 12.21
C ILE A 601 21.44 -21.80 13.14
N PHE A 602 21.54 -23.07 12.87
CA PHE A 602 21.01 -24.12 13.74
C PHE A 602 21.67 -24.12 15.11
N GLU A 603 23.00 -23.99 15.16
CA GLU A 603 23.77 -23.87 16.40
C GLU A 603 23.35 -22.63 17.22
N GLU A 604 23.28 -21.46 16.58
CA GLU A 604 22.85 -20.21 17.23
C GLU A 604 21.41 -20.31 17.78
N LEU A 605 20.55 -21.00 17.08
CA LEU A 605 19.17 -21.22 17.52
C LEU A 605 19.04 -22.37 18.54
N GLY A 606 20.11 -23.14 18.78
CA GLY A 606 20.10 -24.29 19.69
C GLY A 606 19.20 -25.42 19.21
N VAL A 607 19.09 -25.60 17.89
CA VAL A 607 18.25 -26.63 17.25
C VAL A 607 19.15 -27.68 16.58
N PRO A 608 18.83 -29.00 16.65
CA PRO A 608 19.61 -30.01 15.96
C PRO A 608 19.71 -29.76 14.45
N ALA A 609 20.89 -29.97 13.87
CA ALA A 609 21.13 -29.78 12.44
C ALA A 609 20.30 -30.73 11.56
N SER A 610 19.92 -31.89 12.10
CA SER A 610 19.00 -32.84 11.45
C SER A 610 17.61 -32.70 12.04
N LEU A 611 16.69 -32.17 11.25
CA LEU A 611 15.27 -32.04 11.61
C LEU A 611 14.54 -33.34 11.26
N SER A 612 14.06 -34.05 12.27
CA SER A 612 13.21 -35.24 12.08
C SER A 612 11.76 -34.79 11.79
N VAL A 613 11.52 -34.26 10.59
CA VAL A 613 10.19 -33.87 10.11
C VAL A 613 9.88 -34.63 8.80
N PRO A 614 8.63 -35.02 8.53
CA PRO A 614 8.27 -35.62 7.25
C PRO A 614 8.63 -34.70 6.09
N SER A 615 9.20 -35.22 5.02
CA SER A 615 9.48 -34.46 3.82
C SER A 615 8.20 -33.86 3.25
N PRO A 616 8.13 -32.54 3.07
CA PRO A 616 6.96 -31.89 2.48
C PRO A 616 6.96 -31.95 0.96
N MET A 617 7.91 -32.65 0.33
CA MET A 617 8.14 -32.64 -1.12
C MET A 617 7.46 -33.80 -1.82
N LEU A 618 7.17 -33.63 -3.11
CA LEU A 618 6.66 -34.67 -3.99
C LEU A 618 7.62 -35.85 -4.09
N SER A 619 7.09 -37.05 -4.35
CA SER A 619 7.86 -38.20 -4.83
C SER A 619 7.85 -38.26 -6.36
N TRP A 620 8.83 -38.96 -6.96
CA TRP A 620 8.86 -39.18 -8.41
C TRP A 620 7.63 -39.96 -8.90
N ASP A 621 7.08 -40.88 -8.10
CA ASP A 621 5.86 -41.61 -8.43
C ASP A 621 4.64 -40.68 -8.47
N GLU A 622 4.49 -39.77 -7.51
CA GLU A 622 3.43 -38.76 -7.50
C GLU A 622 3.55 -37.81 -8.71
N ILE A 623 4.76 -37.45 -9.08
CA ILE A 623 5.05 -36.61 -10.27
C ILE A 623 4.66 -37.37 -11.56
N LYS A 624 5.02 -38.65 -11.69
CA LYS A 624 4.64 -39.50 -12.82
C LYS A 624 3.13 -39.68 -12.92
N GLU A 625 2.42 -39.81 -11.80
CA GLU A 625 0.96 -39.90 -11.78
C GLU A 625 0.31 -38.62 -12.31
N MET A 626 0.76 -37.45 -11.83
CA MET A 626 0.23 -36.16 -12.28
C MET A 626 0.55 -35.87 -13.75
N SER A 627 1.73 -36.30 -14.27
CA SER A 627 2.13 -36.07 -15.65
C SER A 627 1.25 -36.79 -16.68
N LYS A 628 0.53 -37.83 -16.27
CA LYS A 628 -0.46 -38.54 -17.11
C LYS A 628 -1.75 -37.73 -17.31
N GLN A 629 -1.91 -36.61 -16.60
CA GLN A 629 -3.06 -35.73 -16.66
C GLN A 629 -2.66 -34.37 -17.29
N LYS A 630 -3.45 -33.33 -17.05
CA LYS A 630 -3.20 -31.96 -17.58
C LYS A 630 -2.14 -31.18 -16.77
N ILE A 631 -1.18 -31.88 -16.13
CA ILE A 631 -0.10 -31.25 -15.35
C ILE A 631 1.21 -31.43 -16.09
N THR A 632 1.90 -30.33 -16.35
CA THR A 632 3.26 -30.31 -16.90
C THR A 632 4.27 -30.01 -15.81
N PHE A 633 5.49 -30.49 -15.97
CA PHE A 633 6.57 -30.20 -15.04
C PHE A 633 7.65 -29.36 -15.67
N GLY A 634 8.16 -28.38 -14.92
CA GLY A 634 9.25 -27.51 -15.29
C GLY A 634 10.39 -27.57 -14.28
N ALA A 635 11.54 -27.00 -14.61
CA ALA A 635 12.70 -26.99 -13.74
C ALA A 635 12.75 -25.73 -12.87
N HIS A 636 13.19 -25.91 -11.60
CA HIS A 636 13.36 -24.83 -10.63
C HIS A 636 14.71 -24.93 -9.92
N THR A 637 15.76 -25.29 -10.66
CA THR A 637 17.10 -25.61 -10.17
C THR A 637 17.16 -26.91 -9.34
N ILE A 638 18.34 -27.27 -8.88
CA ILE A 638 18.52 -28.41 -7.98
C ILE A 638 18.26 -27.97 -6.53
N SER A 639 18.94 -26.93 -6.05
CA SER A 639 18.98 -26.54 -4.64
C SER A 639 18.39 -25.14 -4.33
N HIS A 640 17.65 -24.57 -5.28
CA HIS A 640 16.97 -23.28 -5.16
C HIS A 640 17.88 -22.12 -4.69
N PRO A 641 19.01 -21.85 -5.36
CA PRO A 641 19.86 -20.70 -5.05
C PRO A 641 19.35 -19.42 -5.72
N ALA A 642 19.74 -18.24 -5.20
CA ALA A 642 19.64 -17.00 -5.96
C ALA A 642 20.68 -17.04 -7.11
N LEU A 643 20.23 -17.09 -8.36
CA LEU A 643 21.11 -17.33 -9.51
C LEU A 643 22.10 -16.19 -9.76
N SER A 644 21.79 -14.97 -9.30
CA SER A 644 22.72 -13.83 -9.35
C SER A 644 23.86 -13.94 -8.31
N ARG A 645 23.76 -14.88 -7.37
CA ARG A 645 24.71 -15.13 -6.29
C ARG A 645 25.42 -16.48 -6.38
N THR A 646 25.29 -17.11 -7.55
CA THR A 646 25.83 -18.44 -7.85
C THR A 646 26.94 -18.29 -8.90
N ASN A 647 28.07 -18.96 -8.70
CA ASN A 647 29.18 -18.92 -9.67
C ASN A 647 28.81 -19.67 -10.95
N SER A 648 29.51 -19.37 -12.07
CA SER A 648 29.18 -19.85 -13.42
C SER A 648 29.14 -21.36 -13.54
N ALA A 649 30.10 -22.09 -12.95
CA ALA A 649 30.13 -23.52 -13.01
C ALA A 649 28.94 -24.18 -12.32
N ARG A 650 28.54 -23.62 -11.20
CA ARG A 650 27.38 -24.09 -10.45
C ARG A 650 26.06 -23.67 -11.10
N LEU A 651 25.98 -22.49 -11.76
CA LEU A 651 24.81 -22.10 -12.53
C LEU A 651 24.45 -23.16 -13.60
N GLU A 652 25.42 -23.65 -14.34
CA GLU A 652 25.23 -24.72 -15.34
C GLU A 652 24.66 -25.98 -14.65
N THR A 653 25.28 -26.42 -13.56
CA THR A 653 24.84 -27.61 -12.80
C THR A 653 23.41 -27.42 -12.28
N GLU A 654 23.09 -26.29 -11.68
CA GLU A 654 21.76 -26.02 -11.09
C GLU A 654 20.66 -26.00 -12.17
N ILE A 655 20.93 -25.38 -13.32
CA ILE A 655 19.92 -25.19 -14.37
C ILE A 655 19.80 -26.45 -15.22
N VAL A 656 20.91 -26.94 -15.80
CA VAL A 656 20.89 -28.08 -16.72
C VAL A 656 20.67 -29.38 -15.94
N GLY A 657 21.29 -29.55 -14.77
CA GLY A 657 21.11 -30.72 -13.94
C GLY A 657 19.68 -30.93 -13.49
N SER A 658 18.96 -29.86 -13.14
CA SER A 658 17.54 -29.96 -12.78
C SER A 658 16.66 -30.38 -13.96
N LYS A 659 16.95 -29.87 -15.17
CA LYS A 659 16.28 -30.26 -16.40
C LYS A 659 16.45 -31.76 -16.66
N ASN A 660 17.71 -32.21 -16.72
CA ASN A 660 18.07 -33.58 -17.03
C ASN A 660 17.43 -34.58 -16.04
N LYS A 661 17.43 -34.25 -14.76
CA LYS A 661 16.82 -35.07 -13.70
C LYS A 661 15.34 -35.30 -13.92
N ILE A 662 14.59 -34.26 -14.33
CA ILE A 662 13.15 -34.37 -14.59
C ILE A 662 12.92 -35.14 -15.90
N GLU A 663 13.69 -34.88 -16.94
CA GLU A 663 13.59 -35.57 -18.23
C GLU A 663 13.90 -37.07 -18.08
N GLU A 664 14.93 -37.44 -17.31
CA GLU A 664 15.24 -38.82 -16.95
C GLU A 664 14.11 -39.52 -16.20
N ALA A 665 13.49 -38.84 -15.23
CA ALA A 665 12.45 -39.41 -14.42
C ALA A 665 11.13 -39.60 -15.17
N LEU A 666 10.78 -38.70 -16.08
CA LEU A 666 9.49 -38.66 -16.77
C LEU A 666 9.51 -39.22 -18.19
N ASP A 667 10.69 -39.36 -18.82
CA ASP A 667 10.86 -39.63 -20.25
C ASP A 667 10.10 -38.63 -21.15
N LEU A 668 10.06 -37.36 -20.72
CA LEU A 668 9.36 -36.25 -21.38
C LEU A 668 10.27 -35.01 -21.42
N PRO A 669 10.20 -34.20 -22.48
CA PRO A 669 11.02 -32.99 -22.59
C PRO A 669 10.54 -31.92 -21.61
N VAL A 670 11.47 -31.33 -20.85
CA VAL A 670 11.23 -30.20 -19.96
C VAL A 670 11.42 -28.88 -20.69
N ARG A 671 10.33 -28.16 -20.92
CA ARG A 671 10.29 -26.95 -21.76
C ARG A 671 10.32 -25.63 -21.00
N HIS A 672 9.98 -25.63 -19.71
CA HIS A 672 9.78 -24.41 -18.93
C HIS A 672 10.69 -24.38 -17.72
N PHE A 673 11.16 -23.17 -17.41
CA PHE A 673 12.01 -22.91 -16.25
C PHE A 673 11.38 -21.84 -15.36
N ALA A 674 11.52 -21.95 -14.05
CA ALA A 674 11.20 -20.85 -13.12
C ALA A 674 12.48 -20.41 -12.40
N TYR A 675 12.74 -19.11 -12.41
CA TYR A 675 13.89 -18.56 -11.68
C TYR A 675 13.60 -18.56 -10.18
N PRO A 676 14.44 -19.17 -9.31
CA PRO A 676 14.32 -19.07 -7.86
C PRO A 676 14.24 -17.61 -7.41
N PHE A 677 13.28 -17.29 -6.53
CA PHE A 677 12.91 -15.92 -6.11
C PHE A 677 12.42 -15.02 -7.26
N GLY A 678 13.03 -15.08 -8.43
CA GLY A 678 12.58 -14.54 -9.71
C GLY A 678 12.44 -13.02 -9.80
N GLN A 679 13.01 -12.23 -8.85
CA GLN A 679 13.11 -10.80 -9.02
C GLN A 679 14.33 -10.42 -9.87
N PRO A 680 14.39 -9.23 -10.49
CA PRO A 680 15.52 -8.83 -11.33
C PRO A 680 16.88 -8.89 -10.61
N CYS A 681 16.91 -8.71 -9.28
CA CYS A 681 18.14 -8.82 -8.49
C CYS A 681 18.59 -10.26 -8.24
N ASP A 682 17.75 -11.27 -8.47
CA ASP A 682 18.04 -12.68 -8.25
C ASP A 682 18.54 -13.41 -9.49
N VAL A 683 18.38 -12.81 -10.67
CA VAL A 683 18.65 -13.44 -11.97
C VAL A 683 19.77 -12.71 -12.68
N SER A 684 20.89 -13.38 -12.91
CA SER A 684 21.98 -12.83 -13.71
C SER A 684 21.71 -13.01 -15.23
N ASP A 685 22.32 -12.15 -16.05
CA ASP A 685 22.28 -12.30 -17.52
C ASP A 685 22.89 -13.63 -17.97
N GLU A 686 23.90 -14.12 -17.25
CA GLU A 686 24.50 -15.40 -17.48
C GLU A 686 23.52 -16.56 -17.25
N ALA A 687 22.76 -16.53 -16.15
CA ALA A 687 21.71 -17.51 -15.90
C ALA A 687 20.67 -17.51 -17.03
N LYS A 688 20.24 -16.35 -17.51
CA LYS A 688 19.31 -16.25 -18.66
C LYS A 688 19.92 -16.87 -19.95
N LYS A 689 21.22 -16.67 -20.20
CA LYS A 689 21.91 -17.28 -21.32
C LYS A 689 21.97 -18.80 -21.20
N ILE A 690 22.24 -19.32 -20.00
CA ILE A 690 22.28 -20.77 -19.76
C ILE A 690 20.89 -21.37 -19.97
N VAL A 691 19.83 -20.77 -19.44
CA VAL A 691 18.44 -21.23 -19.64
C VAL A 691 18.08 -21.31 -21.12
N ARG A 692 18.47 -20.30 -21.93
CA ARG A 692 18.26 -20.34 -23.40
C ARG A 692 19.06 -21.46 -24.06
N ARG A 693 20.34 -21.57 -23.72
CA ARG A 693 21.24 -22.58 -24.31
C ARG A 693 20.86 -24.02 -23.93
N ALA A 694 20.31 -24.21 -22.75
CA ALA A 694 19.81 -25.50 -22.27
C ALA A 694 18.53 -25.97 -22.98
N GLY A 695 17.99 -25.18 -23.91
CA GLY A 695 16.83 -25.55 -24.73
C GLY A 695 15.50 -25.45 -24.05
N PHE A 696 15.36 -24.64 -22.98
CA PHE A 696 14.07 -24.29 -22.47
C PHE A 696 13.32 -23.38 -23.45
N SER A 697 12.02 -23.57 -23.61
CA SER A 697 11.16 -22.75 -24.47
C SER A 697 10.71 -21.44 -23.80
N SER A 698 10.68 -21.42 -22.48
CA SER A 698 10.36 -20.22 -21.71
C SER A 698 10.90 -20.26 -20.28
N ALA A 699 10.98 -19.09 -19.67
CA ALA A 699 11.24 -18.95 -18.25
C ALA A 699 10.33 -17.91 -17.60
N VAL A 700 9.88 -18.22 -16.38
CA VAL A 700 8.97 -17.38 -15.62
C VAL A 700 9.69 -16.71 -14.45
N THR A 701 9.29 -15.47 -14.14
CA THR A 701 9.78 -14.65 -13.03
C THR A 701 8.70 -14.48 -11.97
N THR A 702 9.02 -13.80 -10.87
CA THR A 702 8.03 -13.33 -9.88
C THR A 702 7.70 -11.84 -10.06
N VAL A 703 8.13 -11.23 -11.14
CA VAL A 703 7.79 -9.87 -11.52
C VAL A 703 6.30 -9.81 -11.87
N TRP A 704 5.60 -8.88 -11.27
CA TRP A 704 4.17 -8.72 -11.48
C TRP A 704 3.86 -8.10 -12.84
N GLY A 705 2.91 -8.70 -13.56
CA GLY A 705 2.47 -8.16 -14.84
C GLY A 705 1.67 -9.15 -15.68
N PHE A 706 1.35 -8.69 -16.88
CA PHE A 706 0.70 -9.47 -17.93
C PHE A 706 1.70 -9.80 -19.02
N ASN A 707 1.46 -10.89 -19.74
CA ASN A 707 2.25 -11.29 -20.87
C ASN A 707 1.44 -11.10 -22.16
N ARG A 708 2.11 -10.67 -23.22
CA ARG A 708 1.54 -10.42 -24.55
C ARG A 708 2.28 -11.23 -25.60
N PRO A 709 1.65 -11.51 -26.73
CA PRO A 709 2.40 -12.04 -27.88
C PRO A 709 3.55 -11.08 -28.24
N GLY A 710 4.75 -11.63 -28.36
CA GLY A 710 5.98 -10.88 -28.64
C GLY A 710 6.75 -10.38 -27.41
N ASP A 711 6.26 -10.59 -26.18
CA ASP A 711 7.07 -10.37 -24.97
C ASP A 711 8.23 -11.41 -24.91
N ASP A 712 9.32 -11.09 -24.17
CA ASP A 712 10.43 -12.03 -23.98
C ASP A 712 9.97 -13.27 -23.23
N LEU A 713 10.00 -14.42 -23.90
CA LEU A 713 9.58 -15.70 -23.33
C LEU A 713 10.44 -16.15 -22.14
N TYR A 714 11.63 -15.58 -21.97
CA TYR A 714 12.52 -15.87 -20.83
C TYR A 714 12.42 -14.84 -19.69
N ASP A 715 11.40 -14.00 -19.74
CA ASP A 715 11.09 -12.99 -18.70
C ASP A 715 9.57 -12.90 -18.46
N LEU A 716 8.87 -14.04 -18.52
CA LEU A 716 7.42 -14.09 -18.35
C LEU A 716 7.03 -13.69 -16.93
N LYS A 717 6.09 -12.75 -16.84
CA LYS A 717 5.63 -12.15 -15.60
C LYS A 717 4.54 -12.99 -14.96
N ARG A 718 4.55 -13.07 -13.64
CA ARG A 718 3.56 -13.83 -12.88
C ARG A 718 2.85 -12.98 -11.83
N PHE A 719 1.72 -13.45 -11.37
CA PHE A 719 0.92 -12.86 -10.33
C PHE A 719 0.75 -13.84 -9.17
N SER A 720 1.20 -13.44 -7.96
CA SER A 720 0.93 -14.18 -6.73
C SER A 720 -0.37 -13.67 -6.11
N PRO A 721 -1.42 -14.47 -5.99
CA PRO A 721 -2.55 -14.13 -5.13
C PRO A 721 -2.04 -14.21 -3.69
N ARG A 722 -1.74 -13.06 -3.06
CA ARG A 722 -1.22 -13.04 -1.68
C ARG A 722 -2.12 -13.87 -0.78
N SER A 723 -1.53 -14.88 -0.18
CA SER A 723 -2.15 -15.80 0.76
C SER A 723 -2.27 -15.21 2.16
N ASN A 724 -2.82 -14.00 2.30
CA ASN A 724 -3.35 -13.69 3.61
C ASN A 724 -4.55 -14.60 3.79
N ALA A 725 -4.47 -15.59 4.68
CA ALA A 725 -5.45 -16.62 4.99
C ALA A 725 -6.89 -16.11 5.27
N TRP A 726 -7.11 -14.84 5.13
CA TRP A 726 -8.31 -14.08 5.41
C TRP A 726 -8.96 -13.45 4.18
N ASP A 727 -8.32 -13.46 3.00
CA ASP A 727 -8.88 -12.96 1.75
C ASP A 727 -9.66 -14.07 1.01
N SER A 728 -10.67 -14.64 1.69
CA SER A 728 -11.62 -15.59 1.10
C SER A 728 -12.60 -14.92 0.11
N ASP A 729 -12.40 -13.64 -0.19
CA ASP A 729 -13.34 -12.88 -1.00
C ASP A 729 -12.92 -12.89 -2.47
N LEU A 730 -13.63 -13.68 -3.26
CA LEU A 730 -13.48 -13.74 -4.72
C LEU A 730 -13.69 -12.38 -5.38
N ALA A 731 -14.49 -11.52 -4.77
CA ALA A 731 -14.67 -10.15 -5.22
C ALA A 731 -13.38 -9.33 -5.09
N LYS A 732 -12.54 -9.60 -4.08
CA LYS A 732 -11.22 -8.96 -3.96
C LYS A 732 -10.21 -9.54 -4.96
N MET A 733 -10.31 -10.82 -5.29
CA MET A 733 -9.51 -11.40 -6.38
C MET A 733 -9.93 -10.81 -7.73
N ALA A 734 -11.21 -10.67 -7.99
CA ALA A 734 -11.76 -10.00 -9.17
C ALA A 734 -11.38 -8.50 -9.19
N MET A 735 -11.46 -7.78 -8.05
CA MET A 735 -11.00 -6.40 -7.94
C MET A 735 -9.49 -6.25 -8.10
N LYS A 736 -8.68 -7.20 -7.62
CA LYS A 736 -7.22 -7.20 -7.87
C LYS A 736 -6.91 -7.45 -9.34
N LEU A 737 -7.61 -8.39 -9.98
CA LEU A 737 -7.56 -8.61 -11.42
C LEU A 737 -7.99 -7.35 -12.19
N ASP A 738 -9.00 -6.63 -11.73
CA ASP A 738 -9.48 -5.37 -12.29
C ASP A 738 -8.60 -4.16 -11.91
N TRP A 739 -8.04 -4.11 -10.70
CA TRP A 739 -7.21 -3.00 -10.24
C TRP A 739 -5.90 -2.91 -11.04
N TYR A 740 -5.24 -4.03 -11.31
CA TYR A 740 -4.05 -4.07 -12.17
C TYR A 740 -4.37 -3.75 -13.64
N ARG A 741 -5.60 -4.02 -14.05
CA ARG A 741 -6.14 -3.71 -15.36
C ARG A 741 -6.53 -2.22 -15.49
N LEU A 742 -7.09 -1.60 -14.43
CA LEU A 742 -7.46 -0.19 -14.37
C LEU A 742 -6.25 0.72 -14.15
N ALA A 743 -5.22 0.26 -13.46
CA ALA A 743 -4.00 1.02 -13.22
C ALA A 743 -3.22 1.34 -14.51
N GLY A 744 -3.65 0.79 -15.68
CA GLY A 744 -3.14 1.23 -16.98
C GLY A 744 -1.61 1.18 -17.09
N LEU A 745 -0.97 0.31 -16.27
CA LEU A 745 0.48 0.25 -16.17
C LEU A 745 1.04 -0.06 -17.55
N HIS A 746 1.47 1.00 -18.22
CA HIS A 746 2.29 0.90 -19.41
C HIS A 746 3.51 0.07 -19.07
N ALA A 747 3.80 -0.92 -19.92
CA ALA A 747 5.06 -1.62 -19.91
C ALA A 747 6.19 -0.57 -19.95
N GLY A 748 6.92 -0.42 -18.83
CA GLY A 748 8.06 0.51 -18.76
C GLY A 748 8.35 1.10 -17.39
N GLN A 749 7.37 1.22 -16.49
CA GLN A 749 7.65 1.71 -15.14
C GLN A 749 7.83 0.53 -14.17
N ARG A 750 9.07 0.34 -13.74
CA ARG A 750 9.46 -0.61 -12.69
C ARG A 750 8.82 -0.18 -11.37
N ILE A 751 7.84 -0.92 -10.91
CA ILE A 751 7.43 -0.85 -9.51
C ILE A 751 8.27 -1.89 -8.77
N HIS A 752 9.27 -1.43 -8.03
CA HIS A 752 9.90 -2.24 -7.01
C HIS A 752 8.88 -2.46 -5.89
N VAL A 753 8.26 -3.62 -5.87
CA VAL A 753 7.55 -4.13 -4.71
C VAL A 753 8.50 -5.12 -4.08
N GLU A 754 9.13 -4.71 -2.99
CA GLU A 754 9.91 -5.64 -2.17
C GLU A 754 8.96 -6.73 -1.67
N ALA A 755 9.29 -7.96 -2.04
CA ALA A 755 8.66 -9.14 -1.50
C ALA A 755 9.27 -9.40 -0.12
N SER A 756 8.49 -9.22 0.94
CA SER A 756 8.75 -9.85 2.23
C SER A 756 7.95 -11.14 2.32
#